data_ca9cae3f6542fd0e37b935b07371055c
#
_entry.id   ca9cae3f6542fd0e37b935b07371055c
#
_cell.length_a   1.000
_cell.length_b   1.000
_cell.length_c   1.000
_cell.angle_alpha   90.00
_cell.angle_beta   90.00
_cell.angle_gamma   90.00
#
_symmetry.space_group_name_H-M   'P 1'
#
loop_
_entity.id
_entity.type
_entity.pdbx_description
1 polymer ?
#
loop_
_entity_poly.entity_id
_entity_poly.type
_entity_poly.pdbx_seq_one_letter_code
_entity_poly.pdbx_strand_id
1 'polypeptide(L)'
;TTILKYISNNFNKKIIVRSSAEGEDSTISSAAGSYESILNVRPSSKREITSAINSVISSYRTKNNTNQQNKILIQNQTLNVVISGVIFTRTPDIGSPYFVINFEEGKLTTGVTKGNINNIVKIFRKTNPKLIPQKWSRLIISVKEIEKIVNSDKLDIEFGITKNNQVVIFQVRPLTSIKKKSKNISDRDISKIVLKSKKQFKKLNNPVHVSGNTTIFSDMADWNPAEIIGNNPNLLDYSLYDFLIMRNSWSVGRAHLGYQNVESYRLMRKFGSKPYVDTRGSFNSLIPSNIKQKLKKKLINFYLKKLISNPHLHDKVEFDILFTCYDFTLSDRLNELKLHGFSKFEISEIEKALLKLTIEIIEKFPRISSNCLFLTDKMSNNRKKIKSNLQRSRATKNLIISVEQLLNDCKKFGAIPFSTMARISFIGSIMLKSLQKQGYLENSFIENFMNSISSPLSEIQDDMNAVSDKKLSKKQFLKKYGHLRPGTYDITASRYDDQEKFFDNVKFLKVKKKNTQNIKSINLDKIFFEHNFKSDTLNFLNFVAKSLVKREQLKFEFTKNLSYALELIAEIGAKLGFSRKEMACLDIKDILKLKNHTQSQIKDILTLTINQEKIKKDLNDHVVLPPLIFSENDFEIIQYHIAMANYITNKKLTSEIIHLKYFDEAESDLNNKIVLIENADPGYDWIFTKNLSGLITKYGGVASHMSIRCAEVGLPAAIGCGEILFEKLLFSSKILLDCENKQITILEYDTIDEDIEAKKKLKSLGYIK
;
A
#
# COMPACT_ATOMS: atom_id res chain seq x y z
N THR A 1 -19.64 -50.98 -21.72
CA THR A 1 -18.88 -51.40 -22.95
C THR A 1 -19.18 -50.48 -24.13
N THR A 2 -20.42 -50.10 -24.36
CA THR A 2 -20.85 -49.25 -25.51
C THR A 2 -20.26 -47.83 -25.47
N ILE A 3 -20.26 -47.17 -24.31
CA ILE A 3 -19.70 -45.81 -24.13
C ILE A 3 -18.19 -45.81 -24.38
N LEU A 4 -17.44 -46.76 -23.86
CA LEU A 4 -16.01 -46.84 -24.06
C LEU A 4 -15.61 -47.05 -25.55
N LYS A 5 -16.40 -47.88 -26.24
CA LYS A 5 -16.24 -48.11 -27.67
C LYS A 5 -16.56 -46.88 -28.51
N TYR A 6 -17.60 -46.12 -28.11
CA TYR A 6 -17.95 -44.86 -28.74
C TYR A 6 -16.83 -43.82 -28.56
N ILE A 7 -16.30 -43.66 -27.34
CA ILE A 7 -15.20 -42.73 -27.06
C ILE A 7 -13.96 -43.08 -27.90
N SER A 8 -13.53 -44.34 -27.92
CA SER A 8 -12.35 -44.77 -28.69
C SER A 8 -12.50 -44.57 -30.21
N ASN A 9 -13.72 -44.62 -30.74
CA ASN A 9 -13.96 -44.45 -32.17
C ASN A 9 -14.13 -42.99 -32.60
N ASN A 10 -14.60 -42.09 -31.71
CA ASN A 10 -14.93 -40.71 -32.05
C ASN A 10 -13.89 -39.69 -31.58
N PHE A 11 -12.94 -40.10 -30.73
CA PHE A 11 -11.89 -39.22 -30.23
C PHE A 11 -10.51 -39.82 -30.58
N ASN A 12 -9.73 -39.10 -31.37
CA ASN A 12 -8.38 -39.51 -31.80
C ASN A 12 -7.25 -38.70 -31.11
N LYS A 13 -7.60 -37.72 -30.25
CA LYS A 13 -6.68 -36.91 -29.44
C LYS A 13 -6.96 -37.14 -27.96
N LYS A 14 -6.04 -36.71 -27.09
CA LYS A 14 -6.32 -36.68 -25.63
C LYS A 14 -7.63 -36.01 -25.34
N ILE A 15 -8.36 -36.54 -24.37
CA ILE A 15 -9.66 -36.04 -23.94
C ILE A 15 -9.60 -35.52 -22.52
N ILE A 16 -10.54 -34.66 -22.19
CA ILE A 16 -10.89 -34.21 -20.85
C ILE A 16 -12.20 -34.89 -20.44
N VAL A 17 -12.23 -35.40 -19.20
CA VAL A 17 -13.43 -35.91 -18.55
C VAL A 17 -13.74 -34.95 -17.40
N ARG A 18 -14.87 -34.26 -17.45
CA ARG A 18 -15.24 -33.24 -16.47
C ARG A 18 -16.67 -33.35 -16.00
N SER A 19 -16.95 -32.75 -14.84
CA SER A 19 -18.29 -32.61 -14.30
C SER A 19 -19.19 -31.76 -15.19
N SER A 20 -20.49 -32.07 -15.10
CA SER A 20 -21.60 -31.25 -15.63
C SER A 20 -22.80 -31.52 -14.69
N ALA A 21 -22.67 -31.04 -13.45
CA ALA A 21 -23.68 -31.24 -12.43
C ALA A 21 -24.82 -30.24 -12.55
N GLU A 22 -26.03 -30.69 -12.26
CA GLU A 22 -27.18 -29.79 -12.18
C GLU A 22 -26.95 -28.77 -11.02
N GLY A 23 -27.13 -27.48 -11.30
CA GLY A 23 -26.89 -26.40 -10.35
C GLY A 23 -25.42 -25.97 -10.23
N GLU A 24 -24.47 -26.59 -10.93
CA GLU A 24 -23.05 -26.19 -10.93
C GLU A 24 -22.87 -24.72 -11.46
N ASP A 25 -23.68 -24.34 -12.45
CA ASP A 25 -23.65 -23.04 -13.14
C ASP A 25 -25.01 -22.30 -13.03
N SER A 26 -25.62 -22.25 -11.84
CA SER A 26 -26.90 -21.57 -11.66
C SER A 26 -26.77 -20.05 -11.66
N THR A 27 -27.84 -19.32 -12.00
CA THR A 27 -27.88 -17.85 -11.96
C THR A 27 -27.80 -17.27 -10.55
N ILE A 28 -28.03 -18.07 -9.51
CA ILE A 28 -28.09 -17.68 -8.10
C ILE A 28 -26.82 -18.08 -7.36
N SER A 29 -26.21 -19.23 -7.73
CA SER A 29 -24.98 -19.72 -7.10
C SER A 29 -24.08 -20.39 -8.14
N SER A 30 -22.78 -20.19 -8.03
CA SER A 30 -21.77 -20.88 -8.85
C SER A 30 -20.98 -21.84 -7.97
N ALA A 31 -21.09 -23.15 -8.24
CA ALA A 31 -20.30 -24.19 -7.60
C ALA A 31 -18.99 -24.49 -8.36
N ALA A 32 -18.44 -23.47 -9.01
CA ALA A 32 -17.23 -23.58 -9.84
C ALA A 32 -16.05 -24.23 -9.06
N GLY A 33 -15.42 -25.28 -9.63
CA GLY A 33 -14.33 -26.04 -9.01
C GLY A 33 -14.73 -26.96 -7.84
N SER A 34 -16.02 -27.14 -7.58
CA SER A 34 -16.49 -28.08 -6.56
C SER A 34 -16.31 -29.53 -6.99
N TYR A 35 -16.22 -29.79 -8.29
CA TYR A 35 -16.12 -31.12 -8.87
C TYR A 35 -14.85 -31.29 -9.70
N GLU A 36 -14.43 -32.53 -9.91
CA GLU A 36 -13.19 -32.82 -10.60
C GLU A 36 -13.27 -32.74 -12.13
N SER A 37 -12.13 -32.38 -12.73
CA SER A 37 -11.88 -32.48 -14.18
C SER A 37 -10.55 -33.19 -14.42
N ILE A 38 -10.59 -34.32 -15.15
CA ILE A 38 -9.43 -35.15 -15.39
C ILE A 38 -8.89 -34.89 -16.81
N LEU A 39 -7.67 -34.37 -16.85
CA LEU A 39 -6.95 -34.01 -18.07
C LEU A 39 -6.10 -35.17 -18.59
N ASN A 40 -5.67 -35.08 -19.84
CA ASN A 40 -4.70 -35.99 -20.48
C ASN A 40 -5.13 -37.45 -20.59
N VAL A 41 -6.42 -37.73 -20.59
CA VAL A 41 -6.97 -39.08 -20.73
C VAL A 41 -6.83 -39.56 -22.17
N ARG A 42 -6.27 -40.76 -22.39
CA ARG A 42 -6.12 -41.39 -23.71
C ARG A 42 -7.43 -42.07 -24.11
N PRO A 43 -8.06 -41.70 -25.25
CA PRO A 43 -9.32 -42.29 -25.68
C PRO A 43 -9.22 -43.78 -26.06
N SER A 44 -8.00 -44.29 -26.34
CA SER A 44 -7.72 -45.71 -26.59
C SER A 44 -7.59 -46.52 -25.29
N SER A 45 -7.42 -45.88 -24.12
CA SER A 45 -7.18 -46.59 -22.86
C SER A 45 -8.47 -46.73 -22.05
N LYS A 46 -9.11 -47.89 -22.11
CA LYS A 46 -10.32 -48.20 -21.32
C LYS A 46 -10.10 -47.96 -19.83
N ARG A 47 -8.88 -48.28 -19.30
CA ARG A 47 -8.54 -48.10 -17.89
C ARG A 47 -8.53 -46.64 -17.51
N GLU A 48 -7.90 -45.76 -18.29
CA GLU A 48 -7.83 -44.31 -18.01
C GLU A 48 -9.21 -43.65 -18.07
N ILE A 49 -10.02 -44.00 -19.09
CA ILE A 49 -11.38 -43.45 -19.21
C ILE A 49 -12.23 -43.88 -18.01
N THR A 50 -12.19 -45.17 -17.64
CA THR A 50 -12.99 -45.66 -16.49
C THR A 50 -12.52 -45.00 -15.19
N SER A 51 -11.23 -44.89 -14.96
CA SER A 51 -10.69 -44.18 -13.79
C SER A 51 -11.12 -42.73 -13.73
N ALA A 52 -11.02 -41.99 -14.84
CA ALA A 52 -11.40 -40.61 -14.93
C ALA A 52 -12.92 -40.40 -14.67
N ILE A 53 -13.75 -41.25 -15.25
CA ILE A 53 -15.19 -41.20 -15.01
C ILE A 53 -15.51 -41.46 -13.54
N ASN A 54 -14.88 -42.48 -12.94
CA ASN A 54 -15.08 -42.84 -11.53
C ASN A 54 -14.63 -41.71 -10.59
N SER A 55 -13.53 -41.01 -10.88
CA SER A 55 -13.06 -39.87 -10.12
C SER A 55 -14.09 -38.71 -10.14
N VAL A 56 -14.63 -38.38 -11.33
CA VAL A 56 -15.69 -37.36 -11.45
C VAL A 56 -16.96 -37.77 -10.68
N ILE A 57 -17.39 -39.02 -10.78
CA ILE A 57 -18.54 -39.55 -10.03
C ILE A 57 -18.29 -39.47 -8.51
N SER A 58 -17.09 -39.83 -8.08
CA SER A 58 -16.71 -39.75 -6.67
C SER A 58 -16.75 -38.32 -6.16
N SER A 59 -16.36 -37.33 -6.97
CA SER A 59 -16.44 -35.91 -6.62
C SER A 59 -17.89 -35.42 -6.41
N TYR A 60 -18.87 -35.99 -7.08
CA TYR A 60 -20.28 -35.72 -6.82
C TYR A 60 -20.72 -36.28 -5.46
N ARG A 61 -20.31 -37.48 -5.13
CA ARG A 61 -20.68 -38.17 -3.86
C ARG A 61 -20.07 -37.46 -2.65
N THR A 62 -18.81 -37.06 -2.71
CA THR A 62 -18.13 -36.35 -1.62
C THR A 62 -18.79 -35.00 -1.28
N LYS A 63 -19.55 -34.42 -2.21
CA LYS A 63 -20.29 -33.18 -2.02
C LYS A 63 -21.79 -33.40 -1.77
N ASN A 64 -22.20 -34.62 -1.43
CA ASN A 64 -23.61 -35.01 -1.20
C ASN A 64 -24.56 -34.64 -2.36
N ASN A 65 -24.01 -34.46 -3.56
CA ASN A 65 -24.80 -34.20 -4.78
C ASN A 65 -25.08 -35.53 -5.49
N THR A 66 -26.12 -36.21 -5.04
CA THR A 66 -26.55 -37.51 -5.58
C THR A 66 -27.64 -37.38 -6.65
N ASN A 67 -27.83 -36.19 -7.23
CA ASN A 67 -28.86 -35.97 -8.24
C ASN A 67 -28.62 -36.85 -9.46
N GLN A 68 -29.63 -37.63 -9.86
CA GLN A 68 -29.60 -38.54 -11.00
C GLN A 68 -29.46 -37.81 -12.37
N GLN A 69 -29.69 -36.50 -12.39
CA GLN A 69 -29.51 -35.67 -13.60
C GLN A 69 -28.09 -35.17 -13.82
N ASN A 70 -27.17 -35.43 -12.90
CA ASN A 70 -25.75 -35.09 -13.08
C ASN A 70 -25.15 -35.84 -14.28
N LYS A 71 -24.47 -35.10 -15.15
CA LYS A 71 -23.87 -35.60 -16.38
C LYS A 71 -22.33 -35.50 -16.30
N ILE A 72 -21.65 -36.23 -17.15
CA ILE A 72 -20.20 -36.16 -17.36
C ILE A 72 -19.96 -35.68 -18.78
N LEU A 73 -19.21 -34.61 -18.94
CA LEU A 73 -18.82 -34.10 -20.25
C LEU A 73 -17.45 -34.68 -20.63
N ILE A 74 -17.40 -35.31 -21.84
CA ILE A 74 -16.16 -35.80 -22.45
C ILE A 74 -15.94 -34.99 -23.73
N GLN A 75 -14.78 -34.37 -23.84
CA GLN A 75 -14.44 -33.50 -24.97
C GLN A 75 -12.96 -33.64 -25.36
N ASN A 76 -12.60 -33.30 -26.60
CA ASN A 76 -11.20 -33.19 -27.00
C ASN A 76 -10.45 -32.18 -26.14
N GLN A 77 -9.26 -32.55 -25.68
CA GLN A 77 -8.37 -31.66 -24.98
C GLN A 77 -7.75 -30.65 -25.95
N THR A 78 -7.84 -29.39 -25.65
CA THR A 78 -7.14 -28.34 -26.40
C THR A 78 -5.64 -28.45 -26.17
N LEU A 79 -4.88 -28.56 -27.26
CA LEU A 79 -3.44 -28.69 -27.24
C LEU A 79 -2.77 -27.32 -27.54
N ASN A 80 -1.50 -27.19 -27.15
CA ASN A 80 -0.66 -26.02 -27.44
C ASN A 80 -1.19 -24.70 -26.87
N VAL A 81 -1.88 -24.74 -25.75
CA VAL A 81 -2.26 -23.55 -24.99
C VAL A 81 -0.98 -22.94 -24.39
N VAL A 82 -0.78 -21.66 -24.63
CA VAL A 82 0.38 -20.89 -24.13
C VAL A 82 -0.03 -19.81 -23.10
N ILE A 83 -1.29 -19.40 -23.12
CA ILE A 83 -1.90 -18.56 -22.09
C ILE A 83 -3.23 -19.20 -21.71
N SER A 84 -3.50 -19.32 -20.43
CA SER A 84 -4.81 -19.73 -19.93
C SER A 84 -5.22 -18.86 -18.76
N GLY A 85 -6.51 -18.72 -18.52
CA GLY A 85 -6.99 -17.87 -17.45
C GLY A 85 -8.49 -17.70 -17.39
N VAL A 86 -8.87 -16.70 -16.61
CA VAL A 86 -10.26 -16.29 -16.41
C VAL A 86 -10.39 -14.82 -16.77
N ILE A 87 -11.42 -14.48 -17.52
CA ILE A 87 -11.79 -13.09 -17.80
C ILE A 87 -13.18 -12.79 -17.23
N PHE A 88 -13.23 -11.80 -16.34
CA PHE A 88 -14.49 -11.22 -15.88
C PHE A 88 -14.83 -10.02 -16.79
N THR A 89 -16.07 -9.94 -17.22
CA THR A 89 -16.50 -8.87 -18.11
C THR A 89 -16.78 -7.55 -17.39
N ARG A 90 -16.88 -7.59 -16.05
CA ARG A 90 -16.88 -6.45 -15.14
C ARG A 90 -16.04 -6.76 -13.91
N THR A 91 -15.66 -5.74 -13.10
CA THR A 91 -14.97 -6.04 -11.84
C THR A 91 -15.88 -6.84 -10.90
N PRO A 92 -15.35 -7.90 -10.25
CA PRO A 92 -16.19 -8.82 -9.48
C PRO A 92 -16.76 -8.24 -8.18
N ASP A 93 -16.18 -7.16 -7.65
CA ASP A 93 -16.58 -6.51 -6.39
C ASP A 93 -17.80 -5.59 -6.55
N ILE A 94 -17.65 -4.52 -7.35
CA ILE A 94 -18.66 -3.47 -7.51
C ILE A 94 -19.23 -3.36 -8.93
N GLY A 95 -18.79 -4.23 -9.85
CA GLY A 95 -19.28 -4.27 -11.23
C GLY A 95 -18.81 -3.12 -12.10
N SER A 96 -17.65 -2.53 -11.83
CA SER A 96 -17.06 -1.46 -12.65
C SER A 96 -16.81 -1.92 -14.10
N PRO A 97 -16.87 -1.00 -15.08
CA PRO A 97 -16.80 -1.35 -16.49
C PRO A 97 -15.38 -1.65 -16.99
N TYR A 98 -14.77 -2.68 -16.43
CA TYR A 98 -13.46 -3.18 -16.84
C TYR A 98 -13.52 -4.69 -17.11
N PHE A 99 -12.90 -5.13 -18.20
CA PHE A 99 -12.50 -6.53 -18.35
C PHE A 99 -11.35 -6.80 -17.37
N VAL A 100 -11.49 -7.83 -16.55
CA VAL A 100 -10.45 -8.25 -15.59
C VAL A 100 -9.91 -9.60 -16.04
N ILE A 101 -8.69 -9.63 -16.53
CA ILE A 101 -8.04 -10.82 -17.08
C ILE A 101 -7.01 -11.32 -16.07
N ASN A 102 -7.27 -12.47 -15.46
CA ASN A 102 -6.33 -13.20 -14.62
C ASN A 102 -5.75 -14.35 -15.47
N PHE A 103 -4.43 -14.42 -15.62
CA PHE A 103 -3.84 -15.34 -16.58
C PHE A 103 -2.48 -15.89 -16.15
N GLU A 104 -2.12 -17.03 -16.74
CA GLU A 104 -0.81 -17.65 -16.73
C GLU A 104 -0.22 -17.74 -18.13
N GLU A 105 1.09 -17.52 -18.24
CA GLU A 105 1.88 -17.81 -19.44
C GLU A 105 2.76 -19.04 -19.18
N GLY A 106 2.72 -20.04 -20.05
CA GLY A 106 3.56 -21.23 -19.95
C GLY A 106 2.87 -22.54 -20.36
N LYS A 107 3.58 -23.66 -20.19
CA LYS A 107 3.09 -25.00 -20.59
C LYS A 107 2.13 -25.65 -19.57
N LEU A 108 2.05 -25.15 -18.35
CA LEU A 108 1.20 -25.67 -17.28
C LEU A 108 -0.06 -24.82 -17.17
N THR A 109 -1.17 -25.31 -17.69
CA THR A 109 -2.47 -24.60 -17.78
C THR A 109 -3.31 -24.69 -16.50
N THR A 110 -2.75 -25.19 -15.40
CA THR A 110 -3.50 -25.45 -14.16
C THR A 110 -3.19 -24.49 -13.01
N GLY A 111 -2.27 -23.54 -13.19
CA GLY A 111 -1.79 -22.67 -12.11
C GLY A 111 -2.76 -21.55 -11.75
N VAL A 112 -3.48 -20.94 -12.72
CA VAL A 112 -4.49 -19.91 -12.41
C VAL A 112 -5.62 -20.51 -11.58
N THR A 113 -6.04 -21.72 -11.92
CA THR A 113 -7.06 -22.44 -11.17
C THR A 113 -6.56 -22.98 -9.82
N LYS A 114 -5.22 -23.05 -9.62
CA LYS A 114 -4.57 -23.43 -8.34
C LYS A 114 -4.09 -22.23 -7.52
N GLY A 115 -4.31 -20.98 -8.00
CA GLY A 115 -3.96 -19.77 -7.25
C GLY A 115 -2.46 -19.41 -7.18
N ASN A 116 -1.60 -20.09 -7.95
CA ASN A 116 -0.15 -19.98 -7.79
C ASN A 116 0.51 -18.84 -8.59
N ILE A 117 -0.14 -18.28 -9.63
CA ILE A 117 0.43 -17.21 -10.48
C ILE A 117 -0.62 -16.12 -10.71
N ASN A 118 -0.20 -14.86 -10.63
CA ASN A 118 -1.09 -13.71 -10.69
C ASN A 118 -0.59 -12.66 -11.63
N ASN A 119 -0.75 -12.89 -12.91
CA ASN A 119 -0.73 -11.81 -13.85
C ASN A 119 -2.18 -11.28 -13.99
N ILE A 120 -2.39 -10.04 -13.62
CA ILE A 120 -3.70 -9.39 -13.73
C ILE A 120 -3.57 -8.19 -14.65
N VAL A 121 -4.48 -8.12 -15.63
CA VAL A 121 -4.66 -6.96 -16.49
C VAL A 121 -6.12 -6.54 -16.44
N LYS A 122 -6.37 -5.24 -16.19
CA LYS A 122 -7.72 -4.69 -16.27
C LYS A 122 -7.80 -3.76 -17.48
N ILE A 123 -8.80 -3.93 -18.33
CA ILE A 123 -8.99 -3.14 -19.56
C ILE A 123 -10.35 -2.47 -19.49
N PHE A 124 -10.37 -1.14 -19.55
CA PHE A 124 -11.61 -0.37 -19.56
C PHE A 124 -12.46 -0.75 -20.77
N ARG A 125 -13.75 -1.02 -20.57
CA ARG A 125 -14.63 -1.55 -21.64
C ARG A 125 -14.78 -0.63 -22.85
N LYS A 126 -14.58 0.69 -22.67
CA LYS A 126 -14.62 1.69 -23.75
C LYS A 126 -13.25 2.07 -24.31
N THR A 127 -12.20 1.32 -23.98
CA THR A 127 -10.85 1.52 -24.56
C THR A 127 -10.91 1.39 -26.07
N ASN A 128 -10.22 2.30 -26.77
CA ASN A 128 -10.07 2.20 -28.22
C ASN A 128 -9.40 0.86 -28.59
N PRO A 129 -10.02 0.04 -29.45
CA PRO A 129 -9.49 -1.28 -29.84
C PRO A 129 -8.02 -1.25 -30.32
N LYS A 130 -7.58 -0.15 -30.95
CA LYS A 130 -6.20 0.02 -31.42
C LYS A 130 -5.17 0.12 -30.29
N LEU A 131 -5.60 0.48 -29.08
CA LEU A 131 -4.72 0.57 -27.89
C LEU A 131 -4.60 -0.77 -27.15
N ILE A 132 -5.54 -1.68 -27.36
CA ILE A 132 -5.55 -2.98 -26.68
C ILE A 132 -4.38 -3.82 -27.19
N PRO A 133 -3.50 -4.34 -26.29
CA PRO A 133 -2.39 -5.20 -26.68
C PRO A 133 -2.87 -6.38 -27.54
N GLN A 134 -2.11 -6.71 -28.60
CA GLN A 134 -2.50 -7.72 -29.58
C GLN A 134 -2.86 -9.07 -28.96
N LYS A 135 -2.18 -9.46 -27.89
CA LYS A 135 -2.47 -10.72 -27.16
C LYS A 135 -3.87 -10.76 -26.54
N TRP A 136 -4.48 -9.60 -26.21
CA TRP A 136 -5.80 -9.52 -25.61
C TRP A 136 -6.92 -9.13 -26.60
N SER A 137 -6.54 -8.57 -27.74
CA SER A 137 -7.51 -8.03 -28.70
C SER A 137 -8.50 -9.08 -29.17
N ARG A 138 -8.01 -10.27 -29.57
CA ARG A 138 -8.88 -11.38 -30.02
C ARG A 138 -9.76 -11.91 -28.89
N LEU A 139 -9.20 -12.05 -27.68
CA LEU A 139 -9.96 -12.49 -26.50
C LEU A 139 -11.14 -11.54 -26.24
N ILE A 140 -10.90 -10.23 -26.24
CA ILE A 140 -11.95 -9.23 -25.98
C ILE A 140 -13.02 -9.24 -27.07
N ILE A 141 -12.65 -9.47 -28.34
CA ILE A 141 -13.61 -9.60 -29.43
C ILE A 141 -14.51 -10.82 -29.19
N SER A 142 -13.93 -12.00 -28.90
CA SER A 142 -14.68 -13.23 -28.61
C SER A 142 -15.59 -13.06 -27.38
N VAL A 143 -15.09 -12.41 -26.32
CA VAL A 143 -15.90 -12.13 -25.13
C VAL A 143 -17.09 -11.23 -25.43
N LYS A 144 -16.91 -10.17 -26.23
CA LYS A 144 -18.01 -9.29 -26.65
C LYS A 144 -19.06 -10.00 -27.54
N GLU A 145 -18.64 -10.99 -28.32
CA GLU A 145 -19.55 -11.85 -29.07
C GLU A 145 -20.37 -12.73 -28.10
N ILE A 146 -19.72 -13.35 -27.12
CA ILE A 146 -20.41 -14.13 -26.09
C ILE A 146 -21.42 -13.29 -25.31
N GLU A 147 -21.04 -12.06 -24.90
CA GLU A 147 -21.94 -11.13 -24.23
C GLU A 147 -23.23 -10.88 -25.01
N LYS A 148 -23.13 -10.78 -26.35
CA LYS A 148 -24.30 -10.62 -27.22
C LYS A 148 -25.14 -11.89 -27.27
N ILE A 149 -24.51 -13.07 -27.39
CA ILE A 149 -25.20 -14.37 -27.44
C ILE A 149 -25.93 -14.64 -26.13
N VAL A 150 -25.27 -14.40 -24.99
CA VAL A 150 -25.84 -14.65 -23.66
C VAL A 150 -26.75 -13.50 -23.19
N ASN A 151 -26.76 -12.38 -23.90
CA ASN A 151 -27.46 -11.14 -23.54
C ASN A 151 -27.11 -10.64 -22.12
N SER A 152 -25.84 -10.71 -21.74
CA SER A 152 -25.35 -10.26 -20.44
C SER A 152 -23.93 -9.74 -20.54
N ASP A 153 -23.63 -8.65 -19.82
CA ASP A 153 -22.29 -8.07 -19.69
C ASP A 153 -21.64 -8.35 -18.31
N LYS A 154 -22.18 -9.36 -17.60
CA LYS A 154 -21.71 -9.79 -16.28
C LYS A 154 -21.39 -11.28 -16.33
N LEU A 155 -20.26 -11.61 -16.92
CA LEU A 155 -19.83 -12.97 -17.18
C LEU A 155 -18.46 -13.24 -16.55
N ASP A 156 -18.29 -14.49 -16.15
CA ASP A 156 -17.06 -15.15 -15.75
C ASP A 156 -16.73 -16.19 -16.83
N ILE A 157 -15.60 -16.04 -17.52
CA ILE A 157 -15.27 -16.83 -18.71
C ILE A 157 -13.89 -17.45 -18.55
N GLU A 158 -13.81 -18.78 -18.57
CA GLU A 158 -12.54 -19.51 -18.63
C GLU A 158 -12.05 -19.61 -20.07
N PHE A 159 -10.80 -19.24 -20.32
CA PHE A 159 -10.25 -19.19 -21.67
C PHE A 159 -8.84 -19.79 -21.78
N GLY A 160 -8.47 -20.14 -23.01
CA GLY A 160 -7.10 -20.44 -23.40
C GLY A 160 -6.73 -19.72 -24.70
N ILE A 161 -5.44 -19.38 -24.85
CA ILE A 161 -4.89 -18.86 -26.10
C ILE A 161 -3.80 -19.84 -26.55
N THR A 162 -3.90 -20.34 -27.77
CA THR A 162 -2.95 -21.28 -28.35
C THR A 162 -1.73 -20.56 -28.94
N LYS A 163 -0.67 -21.32 -29.26
CA LYS A 163 0.53 -20.79 -29.96
C LYS A 163 0.18 -20.03 -31.26
N ASN A 164 -0.88 -20.44 -31.94
CA ASN A 164 -1.34 -19.78 -33.17
C ASN A 164 -2.25 -18.57 -32.89
N ASN A 165 -2.26 -18.06 -31.64
CA ASN A 165 -3.09 -16.95 -31.20
C ASN A 165 -4.60 -17.16 -31.42
N GLN A 166 -5.04 -18.43 -31.36
CA GLN A 166 -6.46 -18.80 -31.41
C GLN A 166 -7.02 -18.79 -30.00
N VAL A 167 -8.15 -18.13 -29.80
CA VAL A 167 -8.88 -18.09 -28.52
C VAL A 167 -9.77 -19.33 -28.43
N VAL A 168 -9.72 -20.02 -27.30
CA VAL A 168 -10.59 -21.15 -26.96
C VAL A 168 -11.31 -20.81 -25.67
N ILE A 169 -12.62 -20.92 -25.67
CA ILE A 169 -13.47 -20.73 -24.49
C ILE A 169 -13.73 -22.08 -23.85
N PHE A 170 -13.40 -22.22 -22.58
CA PHE A 170 -13.59 -23.47 -21.84
C PHE A 170 -14.91 -23.49 -21.08
N GLN A 171 -15.33 -22.34 -20.51
CA GLN A 171 -16.57 -22.23 -19.75
C GLN A 171 -17.04 -20.78 -19.71
N VAL A 172 -18.37 -20.58 -19.66
CA VAL A 172 -19.02 -19.27 -19.50
C VAL A 172 -20.03 -19.37 -18.36
N ARG A 173 -19.96 -18.45 -17.40
CA ARG A 173 -20.83 -18.41 -16.22
C ARG A 173 -21.33 -16.99 -15.96
N PRO A 174 -22.48 -16.82 -15.29
CA PRO A 174 -22.87 -15.52 -14.75
C PRO A 174 -21.91 -15.07 -13.63
N LEU A 175 -21.56 -13.79 -13.62
CA LEU A 175 -20.79 -13.16 -12.56
C LEU A 175 -21.74 -12.78 -11.41
N THR A 176 -21.78 -13.60 -10.36
CA THR A 176 -22.73 -13.49 -9.24
C THR A 176 -22.21 -12.69 -8.05
N SER A 177 -20.90 -12.38 -8.01
CA SER A 177 -20.21 -11.75 -6.87
C SER A 177 -20.43 -10.24 -6.74
N ILE A 178 -21.07 -9.59 -7.72
CA ILE A 178 -21.28 -8.14 -7.71
C ILE A 178 -22.26 -7.75 -6.60
N LYS A 179 -21.80 -7.00 -5.61
CA LYS A 179 -22.65 -6.39 -4.57
C LYS A 179 -23.66 -5.44 -5.20
N LYS A 180 -24.87 -5.34 -4.66
CA LYS A 180 -25.95 -4.49 -5.20
C LYS A 180 -25.41 -3.08 -5.50
N LYS A 181 -25.52 -2.65 -6.76
CA LYS A 181 -25.16 -1.29 -7.23
C LYS A 181 -25.83 -0.22 -6.37
N SER A 182 -25.10 0.88 -6.11
CA SER A 182 -25.77 2.15 -5.88
C SER A 182 -26.63 2.45 -7.11
N LYS A 183 -27.92 2.71 -6.92
CA LYS A 183 -28.95 2.66 -7.96
C LYS A 183 -28.76 3.60 -9.16
N ASN A 184 -27.77 4.51 -9.18
CA ASN A 184 -27.71 5.63 -10.13
C ASN A 184 -26.36 5.84 -10.86
N ILE A 185 -25.41 4.88 -10.83
CA ILE A 185 -24.11 5.06 -11.50
C ILE A 185 -24.12 4.41 -12.88
N SER A 186 -23.91 5.20 -13.93
CA SER A 186 -23.83 4.72 -15.31
C SER A 186 -22.38 4.58 -15.79
N ASP A 187 -22.12 3.64 -16.72
CA ASP A 187 -20.82 3.49 -17.38
C ASP A 187 -20.40 4.78 -18.14
N ARG A 188 -21.38 5.62 -18.53
CA ARG A 188 -21.12 6.93 -19.15
C ARG A 188 -20.47 7.90 -18.17
N ASP A 189 -20.90 7.91 -16.92
CA ASP A 189 -20.37 8.82 -15.90
C ASP A 189 -18.95 8.39 -15.46
N ILE A 190 -18.71 7.09 -15.34
CA ILE A 190 -17.37 6.55 -15.10
C ILE A 190 -16.43 6.93 -16.25
N SER A 191 -16.91 6.83 -17.51
CA SER A 191 -16.14 7.23 -18.70
C SER A 191 -15.73 8.70 -18.67
N LYS A 192 -16.60 9.60 -18.19
CA LYS A 192 -16.27 11.03 -18.04
C LYS A 192 -15.12 11.25 -17.08
N ILE A 193 -15.07 10.47 -15.96
CA ILE A 193 -14.01 10.57 -14.96
C ILE A 193 -12.68 10.07 -15.54
N VAL A 194 -12.68 8.91 -16.24
CA VAL A 194 -11.50 8.39 -16.93
C VAL A 194 -10.95 9.41 -17.92
N LEU A 195 -11.80 9.98 -18.78
CA LEU A 195 -11.41 11.01 -19.75
C LEU A 195 -10.88 12.29 -19.07
N LYS A 196 -11.51 12.72 -17.97
CA LYS A 196 -11.05 13.87 -17.19
C LYS A 196 -9.67 13.60 -16.60
N SER A 197 -9.42 12.39 -16.08
CA SER A 197 -8.13 11.99 -15.53
C SER A 197 -7.04 11.96 -16.60
N LYS A 198 -7.31 11.44 -17.80
CA LYS A 198 -6.39 11.48 -18.96
C LYS A 198 -6.02 12.92 -19.33
N LYS A 199 -7.01 13.81 -19.46
CA LYS A 199 -6.78 15.24 -19.77
C LYS A 199 -5.95 15.92 -18.68
N GLN A 200 -6.20 15.60 -17.42
CA GLN A 200 -5.44 16.12 -16.29
C GLN A 200 -3.98 15.63 -16.33
N PHE A 201 -3.74 14.34 -16.58
CA PHE A 201 -2.41 13.78 -16.74
C PHE A 201 -1.64 14.50 -17.86
N LYS A 202 -2.24 14.63 -19.05
CA LYS A 202 -1.63 15.32 -20.19
C LYS A 202 -1.20 16.75 -19.85
N LYS A 203 -2.06 17.50 -19.14
CA LYS A 203 -1.74 18.85 -18.66
C LYS A 203 -0.57 18.85 -17.68
N LEU A 204 -0.55 17.89 -16.73
CA LEU A 204 0.48 17.80 -15.69
C LEU A 204 1.81 17.26 -16.23
N ASN A 205 1.80 16.51 -17.33
CA ASN A 205 3.01 15.98 -17.95
C ASN A 205 3.93 17.10 -18.52
N ASN A 206 3.35 18.23 -18.92
CA ASN A 206 4.13 19.40 -19.32
C ASN A 206 4.79 20.04 -18.09
N PRO A 207 6.15 20.18 -18.05
CA PRO A 207 6.83 20.69 -16.88
C PRO A 207 6.64 22.21 -16.73
N VAL A 208 6.30 22.62 -15.51
CA VAL A 208 6.28 24.03 -15.11
C VAL A 208 7.13 24.15 -13.85
N HIS A 209 8.18 24.96 -13.90
CA HIS A 209 9.07 25.27 -12.77
C HIS A 209 9.92 24.11 -12.20
N VAL A 210 9.89 22.92 -12.80
CA VAL A 210 10.72 21.77 -12.41
C VAL A 210 11.42 21.15 -13.63
N SER A 211 12.57 20.51 -13.42
CA SER A 211 13.31 19.79 -14.45
C SER A 211 12.70 18.43 -14.75
N GLY A 212 12.90 17.92 -15.95
CA GLY A 212 12.40 16.62 -16.41
C GLY A 212 11.41 16.76 -17.57
N ASN A 213 11.55 15.90 -18.58
CA ASN A 213 10.74 15.98 -19.81
C ASN A 213 9.34 15.35 -19.64
N THR A 214 9.20 14.41 -18.70
CA THR A 214 7.97 13.69 -18.41
C THR A 214 7.75 13.64 -16.90
N THR A 215 6.60 13.14 -16.46
CA THR A 215 6.38 12.78 -15.07
C THR A 215 5.81 11.37 -14.93
N ILE A 216 5.95 10.81 -13.75
CA ILE A 216 5.35 9.54 -13.32
C ILE A 216 4.54 9.87 -12.07
N PHE A 217 3.34 9.35 -11.99
CA PHE A 217 2.55 9.42 -10.77
C PHE A 217 2.60 8.08 -10.04
N SER A 218 3.00 8.09 -8.78
CA SER A 218 3.11 6.91 -7.93
C SER A 218 2.34 7.09 -6.63
N ASP A 219 1.64 6.05 -6.18
CA ASP A 219 0.90 6.07 -4.92
C ASP A 219 1.80 5.82 -3.70
N MET A 220 3.03 5.31 -3.90
CA MET A 220 3.98 4.96 -2.83
C MET A 220 5.34 5.66 -2.93
N ALA A 221 5.62 6.46 -3.97
CA ALA A 221 6.87 7.20 -4.07
C ALA A 221 6.83 8.41 -3.13
N ASP A 222 7.85 8.54 -2.28
CA ASP A 222 8.04 9.68 -1.37
C ASP A 222 6.77 10.03 -0.57
N TRP A 223 6.85 10.24 0.72
CA TRP A 223 5.69 10.54 1.57
C TRP A 223 4.49 9.57 1.47
N ASN A 224 4.60 8.52 0.70
CA ASN A 224 3.74 7.33 0.61
C ASN A 224 2.25 7.57 0.92
N PRO A 225 1.48 8.30 0.09
CA PRO A 225 0.09 8.59 0.39
C PRO A 225 -0.77 7.32 0.56
N ALA A 226 -0.51 6.25 -0.18
CA ALA A 226 -1.24 5.00 -0.03
C ALA A 226 -1.03 4.35 1.36
N GLU A 227 0.16 4.52 1.95
CA GLU A 227 0.45 4.06 3.32
C GLU A 227 -0.21 4.95 4.38
N ILE A 228 -0.18 6.28 4.19
CA ILE A 228 -0.56 7.22 5.25
C ILE A 228 -2.07 7.48 5.30
N ILE A 229 -2.71 7.60 4.14
CA ILE A 229 -4.15 7.94 4.04
C ILE A 229 -4.96 6.90 3.25
N GLY A 230 -4.32 5.82 2.77
CA GLY A 230 -4.96 4.78 1.97
C GLY A 230 -5.12 5.12 0.49
N ASN A 231 -5.45 4.09 -0.29
CA ASN A 231 -5.65 4.22 -1.74
C ASN A 231 -6.97 4.91 -2.13
N ASN A 232 -7.94 4.95 -1.21
CA ASN A 232 -9.24 5.58 -1.43
C ASN A 232 -9.65 6.40 -0.19
N PRO A 233 -8.86 7.42 0.19
CA PRO A 233 -9.08 8.20 1.40
C PRO A 233 -10.39 8.99 1.32
N ASN A 234 -10.96 9.29 2.48
CA ASN A 234 -12.01 10.29 2.56
C ASN A 234 -11.47 11.66 2.17
N LEU A 235 -12.35 12.58 1.82
CA LEU A 235 -11.93 13.90 1.36
C LEU A 235 -11.23 14.68 2.47
N LEU A 236 -11.63 14.52 3.73
CA LEU A 236 -10.99 15.16 4.87
C LEU A 236 -9.56 14.68 5.05
N ASP A 237 -9.33 13.35 5.03
CA ASP A 237 -8.02 12.74 5.18
C ASP A 237 -7.07 13.25 4.09
N TYR A 238 -7.53 13.20 2.83
CA TYR A 238 -6.79 13.72 1.68
C TYR A 238 -6.44 15.21 1.84
N SER A 239 -7.42 16.03 2.21
CA SER A 239 -7.23 17.48 2.29
C SER A 239 -6.35 17.91 3.46
N LEU A 240 -6.41 17.21 4.59
CA LEU A 240 -5.53 17.42 5.74
C LEU A 240 -4.09 17.02 5.41
N TYR A 241 -3.89 15.85 4.77
CA TYR A 241 -2.56 15.41 4.36
C TYR A 241 -1.95 16.35 3.30
N ASP A 242 -2.75 16.78 2.32
CA ASP A 242 -2.34 17.80 1.36
C ASP A 242 -1.95 19.10 2.06
N PHE A 243 -2.76 19.59 2.99
CA PHE A 243 -2.52 20.85 3.68
C PHE A 243 -1.27 20.82 4.56
N LEU A 244 -1.11 19.77 5.37
CA LEU A 244 -0.05 19.70 6.37
C LEU A 244 1.30 19.32 5.77
N ILE A 245 1.35 18.38 4.83
CA ILE A 245 2.57 17.82 4.29
C ILE A 245 2.78 18.17 2.82
N MET A 246 1.84 17.75 1.95
CA MET A 246 2.07 17.58 0.51
C MET A 246 2.03 18.88 -0.30
N ARG A 247 1.59 19.97 0.29
CA ARG A 247 1.51 21.26 -0.42
C ARG A 247 2.83 22.00 -0.45
N ASN A 248 3.53 22.11 0.67
CA ASN A 248 4.84 22.79 0.73
C ASN A 248 5.76 22.29 1.84
N SER A 249 5.26 21.79 2.97
CA SER A 249 6.07 21.40 4.12
C SER A 249 7.17 20.38 3.76
N TRP A 250 6.85 19.45 2.85
CA TRP A 250 7.76 18.43 2.35
C TRP A 250 9.02 19.02 1.67
N SER A 251 8.88 20.10 0.90
CA SER A 251 9.99 20.71 0.17
C SER A 251 10.72 21.77 0.99
N VAL A 252 10.01 22.51 1.83
CA VAL A 252 10.60 23.54 2.73
C VAL A 252 11.60 22.88 3.67
N GLY A 253 11.24 21.75 4.30
CA GLY A 253 12.15 21.03 5.18
C GLY A 253 13.43 20.58 4.47
N ARG A 254 13.36 20.18 3.20
CA ARG A 254 14.50 19.78 2.37
C ARG A 254 15.33 20.98 1.93
N ALA A 255 14.67 22.06 1.50
CA ALA A 255 15.35 23.28 1.07
C ALA A 255 16.22 23.90 2.19
N HIS A 256 15.77 23.82 3.44
CA HIS A 256 16.54 24.24 4.61
C HIS A 256 17.84 23.45 4.82
N LEU A 257 17.91 22.25 4.24
CA LEU A 257 19.12 21.40 4.29
C LEU A 257 20.07 21.59 3.12
N GLY A 258 19.72 22.44 2.14
CA GLY A 258 20.55 22.72 0.95
C GLY A 258 20.12 21.97 -0.31
N TYR A 259 18.96 21.31 -0.31
CA TYR A 259 18.34 20.76 -1.52
C TYR A 259 17.65 21.86 -2.35
N GLN A 260 17.24 21.52 -3.59
CA GLN A 260 16.49 22.42 -4.46
C GLN A 260 15.19 22.89 -3.81
N ASN A 261 14.92 24.18 -3.88
CA ASN A 261 13.63 24.73 -3.45
C ASN A 261 12.60 24.55 -4.57
N VAL A 262 11.58 23.76 -4.28
CA VAL A 262 10.42 23.53 -5.15
C VAL A 262 9.10 23.77 -4.41
N GLU A 263 9.10 24.71 -3.46
CA GLU A 263 7.98 25.01 -2.57
C GLU A 263 6.70 25.36 -3.32
N SER A 264 6.79 26.02 -4.47
CA SER A 264 5.63 26.36 -5.32
C SER A 264 5.03 25.15 -6.03
N TYR A 265 5.72 24.01 -6.05
CA TYR A 265 5.27 22.81 -6.75
C TYR A 265 4.35 21.97 -5.85
N ARG A 266 3.19 21.61 -6.37
CA ARG A 266 2.25 20.73 -5.64
C ARG A 266 2.63 19.28 -5.87
N LEU A 267 3.07 18.61 -4.81
CA LEU A 267 3.57 17.23 -4.89
C LEU A 267 2.46 16.20 -5.13
N MET A 268 1.36 16.29 -4.37
CA MET A 268 0.29 15.28 -4.46
C MET A 268 -0.81 15.71 -5.43
N ARG A 269 -1.26 14.75 -6.25
CA ARG A 269 -2.36 14.88 -7.20
C ARG A 269 -3.38 13.79 -6.95
N LYS A 270 -4.62 14.00 -7.41
CA LYS A 270 -5.72 13.05 -7.27
C LYS A 270 -6.27 12.72 -8.65
N PHE A 271 -6.32 11.42 -8.97
CA PHE A 271 -7.04 10.90 -10.12
C PHE A 271 -8.14 9.98 -9.60
N GLY A 272 -9.38 10.20 -10.01
CA GLY A 272 -10.51 9.56 -9.34
C GLY A 272 -10.50 9.84 -7.84
N SER A 273 -10.57 8.81 -7.02
CA SER A 273 -10.40 8.89 -5.55
C SER A 273 -8.95 8.72 -5.09
N LYS A 274 -8.07 8.18 -5.93
CA LYS A 274 -6.72 7.74 -5.57
C LYS A 274 -5.71 8.89 -5.54
N PRO A 275 -4.93 9.05 -4.44
CA PRO A 275 -3.85 10.03 -4.35
C PRO A 275 -2.57 9.50 -5.00
N TYR A 276 -1.81 10.39 -5.63
CA TYR A 276 -0.52 10.11 -6.26
C TYR A 276 0.48 11.21 -6.01
N VAL A 277 1.74 10.81 -5.85
CA VAL A 277 2.90 11.70 -5.85
C VAL A 277 3.36 11.94 -7.28
N ASP A 278 3.58 13.19 -7.64
CA ASP A 278 4.32 13.56 -8.86
C ASP A 278 5.81 13.33 -8.62
N THR A 279 6.35 12.22 -9.13
CA THR A 279 7.74 11.82 -8.86
C THR A 279 8.75 12.82 -9.42
N ARG A 280 8.43 13.52 -10.49
CA ARG A 280 9.29 14.59 -11.03
C ARG A 280 9.46 15.73 -10.03
N GLY A 281 8.39 16.16 -9.37
CA GLY A 281 8.46 17.17 -8.30
C GLY A 281 9.29 16.67 -7.13
N SER A 282 9.04 15.45 -6.67
CA SER A 282 9.81 14.79 -5.61
C SER A 282 11.30 14.72 -5.95
N PHE A 283 11.66 14.21 -7.13
CA PHE A 283 13.05 14.04 -7.54
C PHE A 283 13.82 15.38 -7.61
N ASN A 284 13.18 16.44 -8.11
CA ASN A 284 13.76 17.77 -8.10
C ASN A 284 14.12 18.24 -6.68
N SER A 285 13.28 17.96 -5.69
CA SER A 285 13.50 18.37 -4.30
C SER A 285 14.61 17.63 -3.57
N LEU A 286 15.16 16.58 -4.18
CA LEU A 286 16.20 15.73 -3.59
C LEU A 286 17.57 15.90 -4.29
N ILE A 287 17.68 16.88 -5.19
CA ILE A 287 18.95 17.26 -5.80
C ILE A 287 19.57 18.42 -5.01
N PRO A 288 20.90 18.40 -4.75
CA PRO A 288 21.61 19.53 -4.16
C PRO A 288 21.39 20.84 -4.93
N SER A 289 21.17 21.94 -4.22
CA SER A 289 20.81 23.23 -4.81
C SER A 289 21.91 23.83 -5.69
N ASN A 290 23.18 23.47 -5.46
CA ASN A 290 24.34 23.94 -6.19
C ASN A 290 24.60 23.24 -7.54
N ILE A 291 23.83 22.20 -7.88
CA ILE A 291 23.94 21.52 -9.18
C ILE A 291 23.34 22.42 -10.29
N LYS A 292 24.12 22.62 -11.37
CA LYS A 292 23.72 23.44 -12.50
C LYS A 292 22.47 22.91 -13.22
N GLN A 293 21.66 23.82 -13.75
CA GLN A 293 20.35 23.49 -14.35
C GLN A 293 20.44 22.43 -15.47
N LYS A 294 21.46 22.49 -16.33
CA LYS A 294 21.64 21.52 -17.43
C LYS A 294 21.89 20.11 -16.88
N LEU A 295 22.78 19.98 -15.90
CA LEU A 295 23.13 18.72 -15.28
C LEU A 295 21.94 18.19 -14.47
N LYS A 296 21.24 19.07 -13.74
CA LYS A 296 20.00 18.71 -13.03
C LYS A 296 18.95 18.11 -13.97
N LYS A 297 18.69 18.76 -15.12
CA LYS A 297 17.71 18.24 -16.09
C LYS A 297 18.11 16.86 -16.61
N LYS A 298 19.40 16.64 -16.90
CA LYS A 298 19.94 15.35 -17.34
C LYS A 298 19.75 14.26 -16.28
N LEU A 299 20.06 14.60 -15.03
CA LEU A 299 19.96 13.68 -13.90
C LEU A 299 18.50 13.30 -13.59
N ILE A 300 17.57 14.26 -13.61
CA ILE A 300 16.13 13.97 -13.42
C ILE A 300 15.60 13.05 -14.53
N ASN A 301 15.95 13.30 -15.77
CA ASN A 301 15.53 12.42 -16.88
C ASN A 301 16.11 11.01 -16.75
N PHE A 302 17.32 10.86 -16.24
CA PHE A 302 17.91 9.56 -15.93
C PHE A 302 17.08 8.84 -14.84
N TYR A 303 16.77 9.50 -13.74
CA TYR A 303 15.97 8.93 -12.65
C TYR A 303 14.58 8.48 -13.11
N LEU A 304 13.89 9.32 -13.90
CA LEU A 304 12.58 8.97 -14.44
C LEU A 304 12.66 7.73 -15.35
N LYS A 305 13.67 7.66 -16.24
CA LYS A 305 13.90 6.46 -17.08
C LYS A 305 14.20 5.23 -16.25
N LYS A 306 15.05 5.36 -15.22
CA LYS A 306 15.41 4.27 -14.32
C LYS A 306 14.16 3.71 -13.60
N LEU A 307 13.25 4.57 -13.15
CA LEU A 307 11.99 4.15 -12.52
C LEU A 307 11.05 3.48 -13.53
N ILE A 308 10.96 3.98 -14.78
CA ILE A 308 10.15 3.33 -15.83
C ILE A 308 10.66 1.91 -16.10
N SER A 309 11.97 1.72 -16.15
CA SER A 309 12.58 0.40 -16.38
C SER A 309 12.49 -0.53 -15.15
N ASN A 310 12.27 0.02 -13.95
CA ASN A 310 12.20 -0.72 -12.69
C ASN A 310 10.98 -0.29 -11.85
N PRO A 311 9.76 -0.51 -12.33
CA PRO A 311 8.55 0.00 -11.68
C PRO A 311 8.31 -0.58 -10.27
N HIS A 312 8.85 -1.77 -9.97
CA HIS A 312 8.80 -2.40 -8.65
C HIS A 312 9.58 -1.64 -7.57
N LEU A 313 10.41 -0.65 -7.96
CA LEU A 313 11.17 0.20 -7.02
C LEU A 313 10.45 1.51 -6.67
N HIS A 314 9.18 1.67 -7.01
CA HIS A 314 8.45 2.92 -6.79
C HIS A 314 8.27 3.31 -5.30
N ASP A 315 8.31 2.34 -4.40
CA ASP A 315 8.29 2.54 -2.94
C ASP A 315 9.69 2.71 -2.32
N LYS A 316 10.76 2.57 -3.13
CA LYS A 316 12.17 2.60 -2.74
C LYS A 316 12.98 3.68 -3.46
N VAL A 317 12.30 4.67 -4.05
CA VAL A 317 12.94 5.67 -4.93
C VAL A 317 14.12 6.38 -4.29
N GLU A 318 14.05 6.72 -2.99
CA GLU A 318 15.10 7.43 -2.28
C GLU A 318 16.37 6.59 -2.04
N PHE A 319 16.24 5.25 -2.07
CA PHE A 319 17.33 4.32 -1.80
C PHE A 319 17.94 3.73 -3.07
N ASP A 320 17.07 3.35 -4.04
CA ASP A 320 17.49 2.53 -5.18
C ASP A 320 17.47 3.28 -6.53
N ILE A 321 16.68 4.36 -6.64
CA ILE A 321 16.59 5.16 -7.88
C ILE A 321 17.49 6.40 -7.82
N LEU A 322 17.45 7.14 -6.70
CA LEU A 322 18.06 8.47 -6.57
C LEU A 322 19.43 8.42 -5.90
N PHE A 323 20.24 9.44 -6.17
CA PHE A 323 21.41 9.80 -5.39
C PHE A 323 21.04 11.02 -4.54
N THR A 324 20.72 10.82 -3.26
CA THR A 324 20.13 11.86 -2.41
C THR A 324 21.09 12.42 -1.37
N CYS A 325 22.16 11.71 -1.07
CA CYS A 325 23.24 12.11 -0.16
C CYS A 325 24.51 11.34 -0.55
N TYR A 326 25.63 11.71 0.06
CA TYR A 326 26.83 10.89 0.01
C TYR A 326 26.64 9.62 0.86
N ASP A 327 27.11 8.48 0.35
CA ASP A 327 27.21 7.21 1.06
C ASP A 327 28.48 6.47 0.60
N PHE A 328 28.94 5.48 1.36
CA PHE A 328 30.21 4.78 1.14
C PHE A 328 30.17 3.84 -0.08
N THR A 329 29.03 3.69 -0.77
CA THR A 329 28.88 2.97 -2.03
C THR A 329 28.65 3.92 -3.23
N LEU A 330 28.63 5.24 -2.98
CA LEU A 330 28.19 6.23 -3.99
C LEU A 330 29.03 6.20 -5.25
N SER A 331 30.37 6.15 -5.14
CA SER A 331 31.28 6.13 -6.30
C SER A 331 31.00 4.95 -7.24
N ASP A 332 30.73 3.77 -6.68
CA ASP A 332 30.35 2.59 -7.48
C ASP A 332 29.00 2.77 -8.16
N ARG A 333 28.01 3.30 -7.42
CA ARG A 333 26.67 3.56 -7.94
C ARG A 333 26.65 4.63 -9.03
N LEU A 334 27.51 5.64 -8.93
CA LEU A 334 27.64 6.70 -9.96
C LEU A 334 28.24 6.18 -11.27
N ASN A 335 28.93 5.03 -11.28
CA ASN A 335 29.47 4.43 -12.49
C ASN A 335 28.38 4.08 -13.52
N GLU A 336 27.14 3.79 -13.06
CA GLU A 336 26.02 3.55 -13.98
C GLU A 336 25.72 4.77 -14.88
N LEU A 337 26.00 5.99 -14.41
CA LEU A 337 25.78 7.23 -15.18
C LEU A 337 26.64 7.29 -16.45
N LYS A 338 27.80 6.63 -16.46
CA LYS A 338 28.67 6.56 -17.66
C LYS A 338 27.94 5.90 -18.83
N LEU A 339 27.15 4.82 -18.53
CA LEU A 339 26.36 4.10 -19.53
C LEU A 339 25.20 4.94 -20.08
N HIS A 340 24.83 6.01 -19.36
CA HIS A 340 23.75 6.93 -19.73
C HIS A 340 24.27 8.29 -20.25
N GLY A 341 25.54 8.33 -20.71
CA GLY A 341 26.14 9.47 -21.42
C GLY A 341 26.56 10.62 -20.50
N PHE A 342 26.78 10.40 -19.20
CA PHE A 342 27.37 11.41 -18.33
C PHE A 342 28.89 11.38 -18.44
N SER A 343 29.51 12.57 -18.58
CA SER A 343 30.96 12.71 -18.61
C SER A 343 31.57 12.51 -17.22
N LYS A 344 32.84 12.17 -17.15
CA LYS A 344 33.60 12.07 -15.89
C LYS A 344 33.50 13.35 -15.04
N PHE A 345 33.49 14.51 -15.70
CA PHE A 345 33.36 15.81 -15.04
C PHE A 345 31.98 15.97 -14.42
N GLU A 346 30.89 15.64 -15.15
CA GLU A 346 29.53 15.70 -14.62
C GLU A 346 29.33 14.76 -13.42
N ILE A 347 29.90 13.56 -13.47
CA ILE A 347 29.82 12.58 -12.36
C ILE A 347 30.57 13.12 -11.13
N SER A 348 31.78 13.67 -11.30
CA SER A 348 32.54 14.28 -10.21
C SER A 348 31.83 15.52 -9.62
N GLU A 349 31.14 16.34 -10.46
CA GLU A 349 30.31 17.46 -9.98
C GLU A 349 29.18 16.98 -9.09
N ILE A 350 28.48 15.89 -9.47
CA ILE A 350 27.41 15.28 -8.67
C ILE A 350 27.96 14.75 -7.33
N GLU A 351 29.04 13.98 -7.38
CA GLU A 351 29.66 13.39 -6.19
C GLU A 351 30.10 14.45 -5.18
N LYS A 352 30.82 15.48 -5.64
CA LYS A 352 31.26 16.61 -4.80
C LYS A 352 30.09 17.38 -4.19
N ALA A 353 29.00 17.59 -4.97
CA ALA A 353 27.82 18.27 -4.47
C ALA A 353 27.10 17.47 -3.36
N LEU A 354 26.98 16.15 -3.53
CA LEU A 354 26.39 15.27 -2.51
C LEU A 354 27.27 15.16 -1.27
N LEU A 355 28.59 15.05 -1.42
CA LEU A 355 29.53 15.01 -0.29
C LEU A 355 29.45 16.30 0.53
N LYS A 356 29.54 17.46 -0.12
CA LYS A 356 29.43 18.76 0.54
C LYS A 356 28.11 18.90 1.30
N LEU A 357 26.98 18.58 0.64
CA LEU A 357 25.65 18.62 1.27
C LEU A 357 25.59 17.75 2.53
N THR A 358 26.10 16.52 2.45
CA THR A 358 26.04 15.54 3.55
C THR A 358 26.89 15.99 4.73
N ILE A 359 28.12 16.46 4.48
CA ILE A 359 29.00 17.00 5.53
C ILE A 359 28.33 18.19 6.23
N GLU A 360 27.80 19.16 5.46
CA GLU A 360 27.13 20.33 6.03
C GLU A 360 25.92 19.96 6.90
N ILE A 361 25.15 18.95 6.51
CA ILE A 361 23.99 18.48 7.28
C ILE A 361 24.45 17.86 8.61
N ILE A 362 25.49 17.02 8.59
CA ILE A 362 26.01 16.35 9.79
C ILE A 362 26.61 17.42 10.76
N GLU A 363 27.40 18.35 10.27
CA GLU A 363 28.02 19.41 11.09
C GLU A 363 26.95 20.35 11.70
N LYS A 364 25.92 20.70 10.94
CA LYS A 364 24.83 21.59 11.39
C LYS A 364 23.73 20.88 12.20
N PHE A 365 23.76 19.55 12.29
CA PHE A 365 22.71 18.75 12.91
C PHE A 365 22.36 19.18 14.35
N PRO A 366 23.31 19.48 15.27
CA PRO A 366 22.97 19.88 16.63
C PRO A 366 22.11 21.16 16.64
N ARG A 367 22.48 22.16 15.82
CA ARG A 367 21.73 23.42 15.69
C ARG A 367 20.36 23.22 15.07
N ILE A 368 20.27 22.42 13.99
CA ILE A 368 19.00 22.12 13.30
C ILE A 368 18.06 21.39 14.27
N SER A 369 18.56 20.39 14.97
CA SER A 369 17.78 19.60 15.93
C SER A 369 17.23 20.48 17.08
N SER A 370 18.05 21.34 17.67
CA SER A 370 17.63 22.26 18.72
C SER A 370 16.54 23.23 18.24
N ASN A 371 16.67 23.78 17.03
CA ASN A 371 15.65 24.65 16.44
C ASN A 371 14.33 23.91 16.18
N CYS A 372 14.39 22.67 15.68
CA CYS A 372 13.19 21.85 15.46
C CYS A 372 12.44 21.60 16.78
N LEU A 373 13.15 21.29 17.86
CA LEU A 373 12.55 21.10 19.18
C LEU A 373 11.91 22.39 19.72
N PHE A 374 12.62 23.51 19.63
CA PHE A 374 12.09 24.82 20.06
C PHE A 374 10.76 25.16 19.35
N LEU A 375 10.69 24.92 18.03
CA LEU A 375 9.46 25.15 17.28
C LEU A 375 8.33 24.23 17.74
N THR A 376 8.64 22.98 18.02
CA THR A 376 7.66 21.99 18.50
C THR A 376 7.15 22.34 19.90
N ASP A 377 8.01 22.83 20.78
CA ASP A 377 7.61 23.31 22.12
C ASP A 377 6.70 24.54 22.01
N LYS A 378 6.98 25.46 21.09
CA LYS A 378 6.09 26.58 20.76
C LYS A 378 4.71 26.09 20.32
N MET A 379 4.64 25.08 19.44
CA MET A 379 3.37 24.47 19.02
C MET A 379 2.61 23.88 20.21
N SER A 380 3.30 23.15 21.09
CA SER A 380 2.71 22.57 22.29
C SER A 380 2.12 23.62 23.24
N ASN A 381 2.84 24.72 23.44
CA ASN A 381 2.37 25.83 24.27
C ASN A 381 1.17 26.55 23.67
N ASN A 382 1.14 26.77 22.34
CA ASN A 382 -0.02 27.32 21.64
C ASN A 382 -1.24 26.39 21.80
N ARG A 383 -1.06 25.07 21.66
CA ARG A 383 -2.14 24.09 21.87
C ARG A 383 -2.74 24.19 23.29
N LYS A 384 -1.89 24.37 24.33
CA LYS A 384 -2.38 24.57 25.71
C LYS A 384 -3.23 25.85 25.84
N LYS A 385 -2.80 26.95 25.22
CA LYS A 385 -3.58 28.21 25.18
C LYS A 385 -4.92 28.04 24.48
N ILE A 386 -4.95 27.37 23.32
CA ILE A 386 -6.19 27.04 22.60
C ILE A 386 -7.14 26.23 23.48
N LYS A 387 -6.63 25.19 24.17
CA LYS A 387 -7.43 24.40 25.13
C LYS A 387 -8.05 25.25 26.24
N SER A 388 -7.27 26.14 26.84
CA SER A 388 -7.76 27.05 27.89
C SER A 388 -8.83 28.03 27.37
N ASN A 389 -8.65 28.58 26.18
CA ASN A 389 -9.65 29.48 25.58
C ASN A 389 -10.98 28.74 25.30
N LEU A 390 -10.92 27.50 24.84
CA LEU A 390 -12.11 26.67 24.59
C LEU A 390 -12.83 26.25 25.87
N GLN A 391 -12.19 26.29 27.05
CA GLN A 391 -12.89 26.10 28.33
C GLN A 391 -13.87 27.25 28.62
N ARG A 392 -13.60 28.48 28.10
CA ARG A 392 -14.46 29.64 28.30
C ARG A 392 -15.63 29.68 27.32
N SER A 393 -15.44 29.24 26.08
CA SER A 393 -16.50 29.19 25.06
C SER A 393 -16.22 28.15 24.00
N ARG A 394 -17.19 27.27 23.81
CA ARG A 394 -17.20 26.22 22.77
C ARG A 394 -18.23 26.51 21.67
N ALA A 395 -18.50 27.78 21.39
CA ALA A 395 -19.34 28.15 20.25
C ALA A 395 -18.73 27.61 18.93
N THR A 396 -19.57 27.23 17.98
CA THR A 396 -19.13 26.65 16.69
C THR A 396 -18.08 27.51 15.99
N LYS A 397 -18.25 28.82 15.99
CA LYS A 397 -17.25 29.75 15.44
C LYS A 397 -15.88 29.62 16.10
N ASN A 398 -15.85 29.53 17.45
CA ASN A 398 -14.60 29.43 18.21
C ASN A 398 -13.93 28.07 17.97
N LEU A 399 -14.71 27.01 17.80
CA LEU A 399 -14.19 25.69 17.42
C LEU A 399 -13.52 25.74 16.05
N ILE A 400 -14.15 26.33 15.03
CA ILE A 400 -13.59 26.48 13.68
C ILE A 400 -12.28 27.32 13.70
N ILE A 401 -12.26 28.44 14.42
CA ILE A 401 -11.06 29.27 14.58
C ILE A 401 -9.94 28.45 15.26
N SER A 402 -10.27 27.67 16.28
CA SER A 402 -9.30 26.84 16.98
C SER A 402 -8.74 25.71 16.08
N VAL A 403 -9.58 25.11 15.23
CA VAL A 403 -9.12 24.14 14.21
C VAL A 403 -8.12 24.81 13.26
N GLU A 404 -8.45 26.01 12.75
CA GLU A 404 -7.56 26.75 11.85
C GLU A 404 -6.20 27.04 12.51
N GLN A 405 -6.19 27.50 13.75
CA GLN A 405 -4.97 27.78 14.52
C GLN A 405 -4.15 26.51 14.77
N LEU A 406 -4.79 25.41 15.22
CA LEU A 406 -4.12 24.13 15.46
C LEU A 406 -3.47 23.58 14.20
N LEU A 407 -4.14 23.65 13.05
CA LEU A 407 -3.62 23.14 11.78
C LEU A 407 -2.50 24.02 11.23
N ASN A 408 -2.60 25.35 11.34
CA ASN A 408 -1.54 26.27 10.94
C ASN A 408 -0.28 26.08 11.79
N ASP A 409 -0.44 25.96 13.12
CA ASP A 409 0.66 25.66 14.04
C ASP A 409 1.26 24.28 13.76
N CYS A 410 0.41 23.27 13.54
CA CYS A 410 0.82 21.93 13.16
C CYS A 410 1.70 21.93 11.90
N LYS A 411 1.29 22.70 10.88
CA LYS A 411 2.06 22.83 9.65
C LYS A 411 3.39 23.53 9.87
N LYS A 412 3.37 24.73 10.47
CA LYS A 412 4.54 25.60 10.59
C LYS A 412 5.55 25.11 11.62
N PHE A 413 5.09 24.67 12.77
CA PHE A 413 5.92 24.33 13.91
C PHE A 413 6.04 22.82 14.18
N GLY A 414 5.31 21.99 13.43
CA GLY A 414 5.31 20.54 13.53
C GLY A 414 5.77 19.84 12.24
N ALA A 415 5.00 19.98 11.16
CA ALA A 415 5.23 19.24 9.91
C ALA A 415 6.53 19.64 9.18
N ILE A 416 6.88 20.93 9.14
CA ILE A 416 8.14 21.40 8.55
C ILE A 416 9.35 20.90 9.34
N PRO A 417 9.44 21.06 10.68
CA PRO A 417 10.50 20.45 11.49
C PRO A 417 10.59 18.92 11.32
N PHE A 418 9.45 18.24 11.29
CA PHE A 418 9.40 16.81 11.05
C PHE A 418 9.96 16.45 9.68
N SER A 419 9.58 17.15 8.61
CA SER A 419 10.11 16.93 7.25
C SER A 419 11.63 17.11 7.18
N THR A 420 12.17 18.12 7.86
CA THR A 420 13.61 18.37 7.98
C THR A 420 14.30 17.18 8.65
N MET A 421 13.78 16.73 9.79
CA MET A 421 14.36 15.65 10.56
C MET A 421 14.22 14.29 9.88
N ALA A 422 13.09 14.05 9.19
CA ALA A 422 12.89 12.85 8.38
C ALA A 422 13.97 12.72 7.31
N ARG A 423 14.31 13.80 6.60
CA ARG A 423 15.38 13.77 5.60
C ARG A 423 16.75 13.48 6.24
N ILE A 424 17.06 14.11 7.38
CA ILE A 424 18.31 13.87 8.10
C ILE A 424 18.41 12.41 8.56
N SER A 425 17.34 11.85 9.10
CA SER A 425 17.34 10.44 9.55
C SER A 425 17.51 9.45 8.39
N PHE A 426 16.97 9.77 7.19
CA PHE A 426 17.21 8.96 6.00
C PHE A 426 18.67 9.01 5.56
N ILE A 427 19.32 10.16 5.61
CA ILE A 427 20.78 10.27 5.34
C ILE A 427 21.55 9.37 6.28
N GLY A 428 21.30 9.46 7.59
CA GLY A 428 21.94 8.58 8.57
C GLY A 428 21.74 7.09 8.29
N SER A 429 20.51 6.70 7.93
CA SER A 429 20.17 5.32 7.59
C SER A 429 20.83 4.83 6.30
N ILE A 430 20.91 5.68 5.27
CA ILE A 430 21.58 5.35 3.99
C ILE A 430 23.07 5.15 4.22
N MET A 431 23.73 6.04 4.96
CA MET A 431 25.15 5.92 5.29
C MET A 431 25.44 4.66 6.12
N LEU A 432 24.62 4.37 7.13
CA LEU A 432 24.78 3.17 7.96
C LEU A 432 24.66 1.88 7.14
N LYS A 433 23.64 1.80 6.26
CA LYS A 433 23.45 0.67 5.33
C LYS A 433 24.58 0.53 4.32
N SER A 434 25.16 1.64 3.88
CA SER A 434 26.28 1.60 2.93
C SER A 434 27.57 1.06 3.55
N LEU A 435 27.83 1.37 4.84
CA LEU A 435 28.92 0.78 5.61
C LEU A 435 28.77 -0.74 5.76
N GLN A 436 27.53 -1.20 6.00
CA GLN A 436 27.20 -2.62 6.03
C GLN A 436 27.46 -3.28 4.66
N LYS A 437 26.98 -2.66 3.58
CA LYS A 437 27.15 -3.19 2.22
C LYS A 437 28.60 -3.30 1.78
N GLN A 438 29.46 -2.42 2.28
CA GLN A 438 30.92 -2.45 2.06
C GLN A 438 31.64 -3.43 3.00
N GLY A 439 30.91 -4.10 3.90
CA GLY A 439 31.50 -5.06 4.84
C GLY A 439 32.20 -4.44 6.05
N TYR A 440 32.08 -3.12 6.27
CA TYR A 440 32.64 -2.44 7.44
C TYR A 440 31.84 -2.66 8.72
N LEU A 441 30.54 -3.02 8.58
CA LEU A 441 29.63 -3.32 9.68
C LEU A 441 28.92 -4.66 9.42
N GLU A 442 28.85 -5.49 10.45
CA GLU A 442 28.09 -6.74 10.41
C GLU A 442 26.58 -6.50 10.59
N ASN A 443 25.75 -7.41 10.06
CA ASN A 443 24.31 -7.40 10.26
C ASN A 443 23.93 -7.39 11.75
N SER A 444 24.61 -8.20 12.54
CA SER A 444 24.44 -8.31 14.00
C SER A 444 24.68 -6.98 14.72
N PHE A 445 25.68 -6.20 14.28
CA PHE A 445 25.94 -4.88 14.83
C PHE A 445 24.79 -3.91 14.54
N ILE A 446 24.29 -3.86 13.29
CA ILE A 446 23.19 -2.98 12.91
C ILE A 446 21.92 -3.31 13.70
N GLU A 447 21.59 -4.60 13.84
CA GLU A 447 20.44 -5.03 14.64
C GLU A 447 20.59 -4.62 16.11
N ASN A 448 21.76 -4.84 16.71
CA ASN A 448 22.03 -4.45 18.10
C ASN A 448 22.02 -2.93 18.30
N PHE A 449 22.58 -2.18 17.34
CA PHE A 449 22.57 -0.73 17.36
C PHE A 449 21.14 -0.17 17.28
N MET A 450 20.33 -0.66 16.35
CA MET A 450 18.91 -0.25 16.21
C MET A 450 18.11 -0.59 17.47
N ASN A 451 18.34 -1.77 18.05
CA ASN A 451 17.69 -2.20 19.31
C ASN A 451 18.12 -1.37 20.53
N SER A 452 19.27 -0.70 20.49
CA SER A 452 19.74 0.18 21.57
C SER A 452 19.09 1.57 21.56
N ILE A 453 18.41 1.93 20.45
CA ILE A 453 17.82 3.25 20.29
C ILE A 453 16.46 3.28 20.99
N SER A 454 16.32 4.15 22.00
CA SER A 454 15.05 4.41 22.69
C SER A 454 14.32 5.56 22.00
N SER A 455 13.10 5.33 21.54
CA SER A 455 12.23 6.33 20.92
C SER A 455 10.93 6.49 21.72
N PRO A 456 10.17 7.60 21.58
CA PRO A 456 8.87 7.76 22.23
C PRO A 456 7.89 6.60 21.99
N LEU A 457 8.08 5.88 20.91
CA LEU A 457 7.22 4.76 20.53
C LEU A 457 7.71 3.43 21.14
N SER A 458 9.03 3.24 21.32
CA SER A 458 9.54 2.13 22.14
C SER A 458 9.17 2.29 23.63
N GLU A 459 9.03 3.53 24.10
CA GLU A 459 8.55 3.85 25.45
C GLU A 459 7.07 3.45 25.68
N ILE A 460 6.23 3.42 24.62
CA ILE A 460 4.82 2.98 24.74
C ILE A 460 4.77 1.59 25.38
N GLN A 461 5.60 0.68 24.96
CA GLN A 461 5.61 -0.68 25.47
C GLN A 461 6.09 -0.75 26.93
N ASP A 462 7.12 0.02 27.26
CA ASP A 462 7.61 0.13 28.65
C ASP A 462 6.53 0.74 29.55
N ASP A 463 5.85 1.81 29.09
CA ASP A 463 4.77 2.47 29.83
C ASP A 463 3.51 1.59 29.94
N MET A 464 3.18 0.80 28.92
CA MET A 464 2.11 -0.20 28.99
C MET A 464 2.42 -1.29 30.01
N ASN A 465 3.67 -1.80 30.03
CA ASN A 465 4.12 -2.75 31.04
C ASN A 465 4.05 -2.13 32.45
N ALA A 466 4.43 -0.85 32.58
CA ALA A 466 4.32 -0.13 33.85
C ALA A 466 2.87 0.05 34.31
N VAL A 467 1.90 0.18 33.38
CA VAL A 467 0.46 0.19 33.72
C VAL A 467 0.02 -1.19 34.22
N SER A 468 0.44 -2.26 33.54
CA SER A 468 0.16 -3.64 33.97
C SER A 468 0.75 -3.96 35.34
N ASP A 469 1.98 -3.50 35.60
CA ASP A 469 2.68 -3.65 36.89
C ASP A 469 2.16 -2.66 37.96
N LYS A 470 1.12 -1.84 37.68
CA LYS A 470 0.58 -0.78 38.56
C LYS A 470 1.59 0.30 38.96
N LYS A 471 2.69 0.44 38.23
CA LYS A 471 3.73 1.49 38.44
C LYS A 471 3.35 2.82 37.78
N LEU A 472 2.52 2.76 36.74
CA LEU A 472 1.99 3.93 36.04
C LEU A 472 0.45 3.84 36.04
N SER A 473 -0.25 4.95 36.34
CA SER A 473 -1.71 4.95 36.26
C SER A 473 -2.19 5.00 34.81
N LYS A 474 -3.30 4.31 34.50
CA LYS A 474 -3.97 4.38 33.19
C LYS A 474 -4.20 5.84 32.75
N LYS A 475 -4.61 6.70 33.67
CA LYS A 475 -4.83 8.13 33.39
C LYS A 475 -3.53 8.83 32.92
N GLN A 476 -2.39 8.50 33.53
CA GLN A 476 -1.09 9.04 33.10
C GLN A 476 -0.69 8.52 31.72
N PHE A 477 -0.90 7.23 31.48
CA PHE A 477 -0.67 6.61 30.16
C PHE A 477 -1.53 7.28 29.08
N LEU A 478 -2.85 7.40 29.25
CA LEU A 478 -3.76 8.04 28.30
C LEU A 478 -3.46 9.54 28.12
N LYS A 479 -2.98 10.24 29.16
CA LYS A 479 -2.53 11.62 29.03
C LYS A 479 -1.34 11.76 28.05
N LYS A 480 -0.46 10.75 27.99
CA LYS A 480 0.71 10.75 27.09
C LYS A 480 0.34 10.26 25.69
N TYR A 481 -0.40 9.16 25.57
CA TYR A 481 -0.64 8.41 24.34
C TYR A 481 -2.09 8.46 23.83
N GLY A 482 -3.04 8.97 24.59
CA GLY A 482 -4.48 8.95 24.27
C GLY A 482 -4.86 9.57 22.93
N HIS A 483 -4.01 10.46 22.39
CA HIS A 483 -4.24 11.09 21.09
C HIS A 483 -3.99 10.18 19.89
N LEU A 484 -3.33 9.03 20.09
CA LEU A 484 -3.02 8.08 19.02
C LEU A 484 -4.30 7.40 18.52
N ARG A 485 -4.32 7.07 17.23
CA ARG A 485 -5.38 6.32 16.56
C ARG A 485 -4.81 5.57 15.36
N PRO A 486 -5.35 4.41 14.99
CA PRO A 486 -5.10 3.80 13.68
C PRO A 486 -5.59 4.74 12.58
N GLY A 487 -4.73 5.03 11.57
CA GLY A 487 -5.08 6.04 10.57
C GLY A 487 -5.03 7.46 11.13
N THR A 488 -3.84 7.99 11.30
CA THR A 488 -3.54 9.29 11.94
C THR A 488 -4.39 10.47 11.43
N TYR A 489 -4.84 10.44 10.16
CA TYR A 489 -5.63 11.48 9.51
C TYR A 489 -7.13 11.17 9.50
N ASP A 490 -7.54 9.97 9.87
CA ASP A 490 -8.92 9.51 9.78
C ASP A 490 -9.75 9.96 11.01
N ILE A 491 -10.74 10.81 10.76
CA ILE A 491 -11.67 11.27 11.80
C ILE A 491 -12.59 10.14 12.31
N THR A 492 -12.79 9.08 11.52
CA THR A 492 -13.67 7.95 11.86
C THR A 492 -12.99 6.92 12.75
N ALA A 493 -11.65 6.93 12.79
CA ALA A 493 -10.88 6.03 13.64
C ALA A 493 -10.93 6.48 15.11
N SER A 494 -11.18 5.54 16.02
CA SER A 494 -11.21 5.79 17.46
C SER A 494 -9.81 6.07 18.00
N ARG A 495 -9.72 6.98 18.95
CA ARG A 495 -8.47 7.28 19.68
C ARG A 495 -8.25 6.26 20.80
N TYR A 496 -7.02 6.21 21.32
CA TYR A 496 -6.71 5.38 22.49
C TYR A 496 -7.51 5.81 23.74
N ASP A 497 -7.75 7.12 23.94
CA ASP A 497 -8.56 7.61 25.06
C ASP A 497 -10.07 7.45 24.86
N ASP A 498 -10.55 7.15 23.64
CA ASP A 498 -11.92 6.74 23.37
C ASP A 498 -12.15 5.25 23.68
N GLN A 499 -11.08 4.45 23.79
CA GLN A 499 -11.09 2.99 23.99
C GLN A 499 -10.60 2.60 25.40
N GLU A 500 -11.09 3.30 26.43
CA GLU A 500 -10.65 3.06 27.80
C GLU A 500 -10.80 1.60 28.28
N LYS A 501 -11.87 0.94 27.89
CA LYS A 501 -12.15 -0.46 28.25
C LYS A 501 -11.16 -1.46 27.65
N PHE A 502 -10.62 -1.13 26.45
CA PHE A 502 -9.61 -1.97 25.81
C PHE A 502 -8.37 -2.15 26.69
N PHE A 503 -7.96 -1.09 27.40
CA PHE A 503 -6.79 -1.14 28.27
C PHE A 503 -7.05 -1.81 29.63
N ASP A 504 -8.30 -2.13 29.98
CA ASP A 504 -8.65 -2.80 31.25
C ASP A 504 -8.36 -4.31 31.21
N ASN A 505 -8.45 -4.93 30.04
CA ASN A 505 -8.35 -6.39 29.86
C ASN A 505 -7.03 -6.85 29.22
N VAL A 506 -6.12 -5.94 28.89
CA VAL A 506 -4.87 -6.27 28.19
C VAL A 506 -3.80 -6.76 29.19
N LYS A 507 -3.47 -8.05 29.15
CA LYS A 507 -2.29 -8.60 29.81
C LYS A 507 -1.09 -8.34 28.90
N PHE A 508 -0.23 -7.39 29.27
CA PHE A 508 0.96 -7.06 28.51
C PHE A 508 2.06 -8.09 28.77
N LEU A 509 2.60 -8.68 27.72
CA LEU A 509 3.72 -9.60 27.84
C LEU A 509 5.02 -8.79 28.05
N LYS A 510 5.82 -9.19 29.04
CA LYS A 510 7.14 -8.59 29.28
C LYS A 510 8.07 -9.01 28.14
N VAL A 511 8.31 -8.11 27.19
CA VAL A 511 9.38 -8.31 26.22
C VAL A 511 10.72 -8.12 26.91
N LYS A 512 11.52 -9.19 26.97
CA LYS A 512 12.88 -9.11 27.53
C LYS A 512 13.70 -8.17 26.65
N LYS A 513 14.21 -7.06 27.22
CA LYS A 513 15.26 -6.25 26.57
C LYS A 513 16.46 -7.17 26.33
N LYS A 514 16.82 -7.36 25.07
CA LYS A 514 18.06 -8.06 24.73
C LYS A 514 19.25 -7.23 25.25
N ASN A 515 20.20 -7.90 25.88
CA ASN A 515 21.44 -7.29 26.35
C ASN A 515 22.12 -6.53 25.21
N THR A 516 22.34 -5.24 25.42
CA THR A 516 23.16 -4.39 24.55
C THR A 516 24.63 -4.82 24.73
N GLN A 517 25.08 -5.76 23.89
CA GLN A 517 26.51 -6.07 23.83
C GLN A 517 27.26 -4.92 23.18
N ASN A 518 28.41 -4.62 23.76
CA ASN A 518 29.40 -3.58 23.48
C ASN A 518 29.42 -2.99 22.06
N ILE A 519 28.80 -1.81 21.89
CA ILE A 519 28.96 -0.93 20.72
C ILE A 519 30.39 -0.36 20.63
N LYS A 520 31.20 -0.51 21.70
CA LYS A 520 32.52 0.11 21.84
C LYS A 520 33.67 -0.49 21.01
N SER A 521 33.46 -1.58 20.28
CA SER A 521 34.57 -2.29 19.60
C SER A 521 34.79 -1.93 18.13
N ILE A 522 33.98 -1.05 17.54
CA ILE A 522 34.07 -0.68 16.12
C ILE A 522 34.79 0.66 15.98
N ASN A 523 35.77 0.69 15.10
CA ASN A 523 36.50 1.91 14.73
C ASN A 523 36.39 2.13 13.20
N LEU A 524 35.63 3.15 12.82
CA LEU A 524 35.45 3.60 11.44
C LEU A 524 36.23 4.89 11.11
N ASP A 525 37.05 5.40 12.03
CA ASP A 525 37.68 6.70 11.96
C ASP A 525 38.57 6.83 10.71
N LYS A 526 39.31 5.76 10.39
CA LYS A 526 40.15 5.70 9.18
C LYS A 526 39.28 5.83 7.90
N ILE A 527 38.16 5.14 7.87
CA ILE A 527 37.23 5.17 6.73
C ILE A 527 36.63 6.57 6.56
N PHE A 528 36.21 7.20 7.65
CA PHE A 528 35.71 8.57 7.61
C PHE A 528 36.77 9.55 7.11
N PHE A 529 37.99 9.42 7.57
CA PHE A 529 39.10 10.25 7.10
C PHE A 529 39.38 10.06 5.61
N GLU A 530 39.43 8.83 5.11
CA GLU A 530 39.62 8.51 3.68
C GLU A 530 38.50 9.10 2.80
N HIS A 531 37.31 9.24 3.33
CA HIS A 531 36.15 9.83 2.66
C HIS A 531 35.90 11.31 2.98
N ASN A 532 36.91 12.00 3.55
CA ASN A 532 36.88 13.43 3.88
C ASN A 532 35.83 13.84 4.94
N PHE A 533 35.38 12.93 5.80
CA PHE A 533 34.55 13.27 6.95
C PHE A 533 35.43 13.60 8.16
N LYS A 534 35.13 14.73 8.82
CA LYS A 534 35.78 15.16 10.07
C LYS A 534 35.12 14.55 11.32
N SER A 535 34.29 13.56 11.17
CA SER A 535 33.57 12.90 12.26
C SER A 535 34.30 11.63 12.68
N ASP A 536 34.31 11.31 13.97
CA ASP A 536 34.69 10.01 14.46
C ASP A 536 33.51 9.02 14.49
N THR A 537 33.81 7.77 14.73
CA THR A 537 32.82 6.67 14.80
C THR A 537 31.71 6.96 15.80
N LEU A 538 32.04 7.47 16.98
CA LEU A 538 31.08 7.72 18.05
C LEU A 538 30.14 8.87 17.71
N ASN A 539 30.65 9.96 17.16
CA ASN A 539 29.86 11.11 16.71
C ASN A 539 28.94 10.74 15.58
N PHE A 540 29.39 9.93 14.64
CA PHE A 540 28.53 9.42 13.57
C PHE A 540 27.39 8.54 14.08
N LEU A 541 27.67 7.56 14.92
CA LEU A 541 26.62 6.70 15.51
C LEU A 541 25.64 7.51 16.35
N ASN A 542 26.12 8.49 17.12
CA ASN A 542 25.28 9.43 17.85
C ASN A 542 24.39 10.28 16.93
N PHE A 543 24.92 10.73 15.78
CA PHE A 543 24.15 11.44 14.77
C PHE A 543 23.01 10.57 14.24
N VAL A 544 23.28 9.32 13.85
CA VAL A 544 22.27 8.37 13.35
C VAL A 544 21.20 8.13 14.42
N ALA A 545 21.59 7.74 15.63
CA ALA A 545 20.67 7.44 16.72
C ALA A 545 19.78 8.66 17.07
N LYS A 546 20.41 9.82 17.29
CA LYS A 546 19.67 11.04 17.65
C LYS A 546 18.74 11.52 16.52
N SER A 547 19.12 11.36 15.25
CA SER A 547 18.27 11.75 14.13
C SER A 547 17.00 10.91 14.05
N LEU A 548 17.10 9.59 14.26
CA LEU A 548 15.96 8.67 14.31
C LEU A 548 15.03 9.00 15.48
N VAL A 549 15.59 9.13 16.71
CA VAL A 549 14.80 9.48 17.90
C VAL A 549 14.07 10.81 17.72
N LYS A 550 14.76 11.83 17.21
CA LYS A 550 14.16 13.17 17.03
C LYS A 550 13.08 13.17 15.96
N ARG A 551 13.24 12.39 14.87
CA ARG A 551 12.20 12.21 13.88
C ARG A 551 10.91 11.69 14.51
N GLU A 552 10.99 10.62 15.31
CA GLU A 552 9.82 10.03 15.96
C GLU A 552 9.23 10.96 17.03
N GLN A 553 10.07 11.66 17.79
CA GLN A 553 9.63 12.66 18.76
C GLN A 553 8.82 13.80 18.10
N LEU A 554 9.31 14.34 16.98
CA LEU A 554 8.63 15.41 16.24
C LEU A 554 7.32 14.90 15.64
N LYS A 555 7.31 13.68 15.09
CA LYS A 555 6.09 13.04 14.58
C LYS A 555 5.05 12.89 15.69
N PHE A 556 5.43 12.36 16.82
CA PHE A 556 4.58 12.16 17.98
C PHE A 556 3.96 13.48 18.48
N GLU A 557 4.73 14.58 18.50
CA GLU A 557 4.22 15.88 18.95
C GLU A 557 3.29 16.57 17.96
N PHE A 558 3.59 16.55 16.65
CA PHE A 558 2.69 17.22 15.69
C PHE A 558 1.37 16.47 15.53
N THR A 559 1.36 15.14 15.67
CA THR A 559 0.12 14.35 15.61
C THR A 559 -0.86 14.69 16.74
N LYS A 560 -0.37 15.20 17.88
CA LYS A 560 -1.26 15.72 18.96
C LYS A 560 -2.10 16.90 18.50
N ASN A 561 -1.52 17.82 17.70
CA ASN A 561 -2.28 18.96 17.15
C ASN A 561 -3.33 18.48 16.14
N LEU A 562 -2.92 17.60 15.21
CA LEU A 562 -3.81 17.01 14.22
C LEU A 562 -4.96 16.26 14.88
N SER A 563 -4.65 15.38 15.83
CA SER A 563 -5.66 14.60 16.55
C SER A 563 -6.65 15.49 17.28
N TYR A 564 -6.16 16.56 17.94
CA TYR A 564 -7.06 17.49 18.61
C TYR A 564 -7.91 18.30 17.63
N ALA A 565 -7.37 18.71 16.49
CA ALA A 565 -8.16 19.36 15.43
C ALA A 565 -9.27 18.46 14.89
N LEU A 566 -8.99 17.15 14.70
CA LEU A 566 -10.00 16.17 14.29
C LEU A 566 -11.13 16.02 15.32
N GLU A 567 -10.82 16.04 16.63
CA GLU A 567 -11.85 16.01 17.67
C GLU A 567 -12.72 17.28 17.66
N LEU A 568 -12.12 18.46 17.45
CA LEU A 568 -12.91 19.68 17.31
C LEU A 568 -13.80 19.67 16.07
N ILE A 569 -13.33 19.08 14.95
CA ILE A 569 -14.14 18.90 13.74
C ILE A 569 -15.31 17.94 14.02
N ALA A 570 -15.06 16.86 14.75
CA ALA A 570 -16.11 15.92 15.15
C ALA A 570 -17.14 16.59 16.08
N GLU A 571 -16.69 17.43 17.01
CA GLU A 571 -17.59 18.22 17.89
C GLU A 571 -18.43 19.20 17.10
N ILE A 572 -17.86 19.90 16.11
CA ILE A 572 -18.62 20.79 15.22
C ILE A 572 -19.72 19.98 14.52
N GLY A 573 -19.38 18.80 13.98
CA GLY A 573 -20.35 17.90 13.36
C GLY A 573 -21.47 17.50 14.32
N ALA A 574 -21.13 17.01 15.51
CA ALA A 574 -22.10 16.58 16.50
C ALA A 574 -23.08 17.70 16.92
N LYS A 575 -22.59 18.94 17.10
CA LYS A 575 -23.44 20.10 17.41
C LYS A 575 -24.43 20.44 16.30
N LEU A 576 -24.15 20.06 15.08
CA LEU A 576 -24.98 20.33 13.91
C LEU A 576 -25.80 19.08 13.48
N GLY A 577 -25.62 17.95 14.16
CA GLY A 577 -26.32 16.69 13.89
C GLY A 577 -25.63 15.83 12.83
N PHE A 578 -24.33 16.02 12.57
CA PHE A 578 -23.56 15.20 11.63
C PHE A 578 -22.64 14.22 12.35
N SER A 579 -22.57 13.01 11.83
CA SER A 579 -21.67 11.96 12.28
C SER A 579 -20.22 12.19 11.82
N ARG A 580 -19.25 11.52 12.46
CA ARG A 580 -17.84 11.52 12.01
C ARG A 580 -17.70 11.06 10.56
N LYS A 581 -18.47 10.05 10.11
CA LYS A 581 -18.50 9.56 8.71
C LYS A 581 -18.96 10.63 7.72
N GLU A 582 -19.88 11.49 8.12
CA GLU A 582 -20.35 12.60 7.28
C GLU A 582 -19.32 13.73 7.25
N MET A 583 -18.71 14.06 8.39
CA MET A 583 -17.64 15.06 8.43
C MET A 583 -16.40 14.63 7.63
N ALA A 584 -16.13 13.32 7.54
CA ALA A 584 -15.06 12.78 6.70
C ALA A 584 -15.22 13.07 5.19
N CYS A 585 -16.45 13.33 4.72
CA CYS A 585 -16.74 13.69 3.34
C CYS A 585 -16.34 15.14 2.96
N LEU A 586 -15.90 15.97 3.88
CA LEU A 586 -15.65 17.41 3.66
C LEU A 586 -14.18 17.72 3.40
N ASP A 587 -13.90 18.72 2.56
CA ASP A 587 -12.56 19.32 2.45
C ASP A 587 -12.31 20.23 3.66
N ILE A 588 -11.14 20.15 4.28
CA ILE A 588 -10.77 21.00 5.42
C ILE A 588 -10.93 22.49 5.12
N LYS A 589 -10.67 22.92 3.89
CA LYS A 589 -10.83 24.32 3.50
C LYS A 589 -12.28 24.78 3.57
N ASP A 590 -13.22 23.89 3.23
CA ASP A 590 -14.64 24.23 3.25
C ASP A 590 -15.12 24.36 4.69
N ILE A 591 -14.64 23.51 5.61
CA ILE A 591 -14.88 23.67 7.05
C ILE A 591 -14.36 25.02 7.56
N LEU A 592 -13.12 25.37 7.20
CA LEU A 592 -12.49 26.61 7.70
C LEU A 592 -13.17 27.90 7.17
N LYS A 593 -13.79 27.87 5.99
CA LYS A 593 -14.55 29.00 5.44
C LYS A 593 -15.82 29.31 6.26
N LEU A 594 -16.36 28.35 6.97
CA LEU A 594 -17.62 28.49 7.70
C LEU A 594 -17.55 29.38 8.94
N LYS A 595 -16.38 29.84 9.37
CA LYS A 595 -16.19 30.68 10.58
C LYS A 595 -16.98 31.95 10.62
N ASN A 596 -17.45 32.48 9.48
CA ASN A 596 -18.21 33.71 9.36
C ASN A 596 -19.72 33.49 9.12
N HIS A 597 -20.21 32.24 9.17
CA HIS A 597 -21.60 31.89 8.94
C HIS A 597 -22.35 31.66 10.26
N THR A 598 -23.67 31.84 10.26
CA THR A 598 -24.54 31.43 11.37
C THR A 598 -24.63 29.90 11.44
N GLN A 599 -25.04 29.39 12.59
CA GLN A 599 -25.16 27.94 12.79
C GLN A 599 -26.15 27.28 11.80
N SER A 600 -27.26 27.94 11.47
CA SER A 600 -28.21 27.47 10.47
C SER A 600 -27.57 27.41 9.08
N GLN A 601 -26.93 28.49 8.64
CA GLN A 601 -26.23 28.53 7.34
C GLN A 601 -25.17 27.47 7.24
N ILE A 602 -24.38 27.21 8.31
CA ILE A 602 -23.38 26.15 8.36
C ILE A 602 -24.03 24.81 8.12
N LYS A 603 -25.14 24.52 8.81
CA LYS A 603 -25.86 23.23 8.66
C LYS A 603 -26.34 22.99 7.22
N ASP A 604 -26.92 24.02 6.59
CA ASP A 604 -27.44 23.94 5.23
C ASP A 604 -26.30 23.69 4.21
N ILE A 605 -25.20 24.45 4.33
CA ILE A 605 -24.01 24.31 3.48
C ILE A 605 -23.41 22.92 3.62
N LEU A 606 -23.25 22.42 4.86
CA LEU A 606 -22.69 21.09 5.11
C LEU A 606 -23.58 19.99 4.56
N THR A 607 -24.90 20.08 4.74
CA THR A 607 -25.85 19.10 4.21
C THR A 607 -25.74 18.97 2.68
N LEU A 608 -25.72 20.08 1.97
CA LEU A 608 -25.56 20.09 0.52
C LEU A 608 -24.21 19.52 0.08
N THR A 609 -23.14 19.98 0.72
CA THR A 609 -21.76 19.56 0.38
C THR A 609 -21.55 18.05 0.64
N ILE A 610 -21.98 17.54 1.78
CA ILE A 610 -21.87 16.13 2.15
C ILE A 610 -22.59 15.25 1.11
N ASN A 611 -23.82 15.61 0.73
CA ASN A 611 -24.58 14.84 -0.25
C ASN A 611 -23.90 14.82 -1.63
N GLN A 612 -23.37 15.96 -2.07
CA GLN A 612 -22.63 16.04 -3.33
C GLN A 612 -21.35 15.22 -3.31
N GLU A 613 -20.58 15.28 -2.22
CA GLU A 613 -19.31 14.57 -2.12
C GLU A 613 -19.49 13.05 -1.94
N LYS A 614 -20.56 12.59 -1.26
CA LYS A 614 -20.94 11.18 -1.21
C LYS A 614 -21.16 10.62 -2.64
N ILE A 615 -21.94 11.32 -3.48
CA ILE A 615 -22.19 10.92 -4.86
C ILE A 615 -20.89 10.91 -5.68
N LYS A 616 -20.04 11.93 -5.53
CA LYS A 616 -18.75 11.98 -6.23
C LYS A 616 -17.82 10.85 -5.80
N LYS A 617 -17.81 10.50 -4.51
CA LYS A 617 -17.01 9.40 -3.99
C LYS A 617 -17.47 8.08 -4.59
N ASP A 618 -18.76 7.78 -4.53
CA ASP A 618 -19.33 6.56 -5.14
C ASP A 618 -18.97 6.43 -6.63
N LEU A 619 -19.04 7.53 -7.39
CA LEU A 619 -18.65 7.55 -8.80
C LEU A 619 -17.14 7.27 -8.98
N ASN A 620 -16.30 7.91 -8.19
CA ASN A 620 -14.85 7.77 -8.27
C ASN A 620 -14.38 6.37 -7.85
N ASP A 621 -15.06 5.71 -6.92
CA ASP A 621 -14.72 4.36 -6.43
C ASP A 621 -14.84 3.30 -7.53
N HIS A 622 -15.63 3.59 -8.58
CA HIS A 622 -15.73 2.74 -9.78
C HIS A 622 -14.58 2.93 -10.78
N VAL A 623 -13.66 3.87 -10.55
CA VAL A 623 -12.49 4.09 -11.42
C VAL A 623 -11.31 3.31 -10.89
N VAL A 624 -10.89 2.30 -11.64
CA VAL A 624 -9.71 1.49 -11.32
C VAL A 624 -8.47 2.16 -11.87
N LEU A 625 -7.42 2.30 -11.04
CA LEU A 625 -6.16 2.94 -11.40
C LEU A 625 -4.96 2.10 -10.91
N PRO A 626 -3.85 2.05 -11.67
CA PRO A 626 -2.65 1.31 -11.27
C PRO A 626 -1.90 2.02 -10.12
N PRO A 627 -0.95 1.35 -9.45
CA PRO A 627 -0.03 1.99 -8.50
C PRO A 627 0.87 3.06 -9.15
N LEU A 628 1.18 2.89 -10.44
CA LEU A 628 2.03 3.78 -11.23
C LEU A 628 1.31 4.21 -12.51
N ILE A 629 1.40 5.49 -12.84
CA ILE A 629 0.88 6.06 -14.09
C ILE A 629 2.04 6.68 -14.85
N PHE A 630 2.39 6.09 -15.99
CA PHE A 630 3.45 6.54 -16.88
C PHE A 630 2.91 7.27 -18.10
N SER A 631 1.70 6.92 -18.53
CA SER A 631 1.08 7.39 -19.76
C SER A 631 -0.43 7.55 -19.65
N GLU A 632 -1.03 8.20 -20.64
CA GLU A 632 -2.47 8.32 -20.76
C GLU A 632 -3.18 6.97 -20.91
N ASN A 633 -2.48 5.95 -21.40
CA ASN A 633 -3.06 4.62 -21.60
C ASN A 633 -3.30 3.87 -20.29
N ASP A 634 -2.55 4.21 -19.24
CA ASP A 634 -2.64 3.56 -17.93
C ASP A 634 -3.96 3.85 -17.20
N PHE A 635 -4.75 4.81 -17.69
CA PHE A 635 -6.13 5.05 -17.23
C PHE A 635 -7.14 4.09 -17.83
N GLU A 636 -6.78 3.36 -18.89
CA GLU A 636 -7.66 2.45 -19.61
C GLU A 636 -7.15 1.01 -19.61
N ILE A 637 -5.81 0.83 -19.58
CA ILE A 637 -5.16 -0.48 -19.59
C ILE A 637 -4.26 -0.54 -18.35
N ILE A 638 -4.75 -1.18 -17.31
CA ILE A 638 -4.13 -1.24 -16.00
C ILE A 638 -3.33 -2.53 -15.90
N GLN A 639 -2.01 -2.40 -15.78
CA GLN A 639 -1.10 -3.50 -15.47
C GLN A 639 -0.61 -3.36 -14.05
N TYR A 640 -0.66 -4.44 -13.28
CA TYR A 640 -0.13 -4.47 -11.93
C TYR A 640 1.30 -5.03 -11.97
N HIS A 641 2.24 -4.25 -11.48
CA HIS A 641 3.60 -4.72 -11.25
C HIS A 641 3.66 -5.46 -9.91
N ILE A 642 4.44 -6.52 -9.84
CA ILE A 642 4.61 -7.29 -8.61
C ILE A 642 5.35 -6.39 -7.60
N ALA A 643 4.70 -6.05 -6.50
CA ALA A 643 5.34 -5.39 -5.38
C ALA A 643 6.29 -6.37 -4.69
N MET A 644 7.49 -5.91 -4.35
CA MET A 644 8.44 -6.68 -3.56
C MET A 644 8.39 -6.20 -2.12
N ALA A 645 7.87 -7.03 -1.22
CA ALA A 645 7.82 -6.72 0.20
C ALA A 645 9.22 -6.42 0.76
N ASN A 646 9.24 -5.55 1.76
CA ASN A 646 10.45 -5.28 2.54
C ASN A 646 10.48 -6.28 3.70
N TYR A 647 11.33 -7.29 3.61
CA TYR A 647 11.47 -8.31 4.63
C TYR A 647 12.36 -7.80 5.77
N ILE A 648 11.86 -7.93 6.98
CA ILE A 648 12.50 -7.48 8.20
C ILE A 648 12.94 -8.70 9.01
N THR A 649 14.16 -8.69 9.53
CA THR A 649 14.89 -9.83 10.12
C THR A 649 15.30 -10.90 9.10
N ASN A 650 16.08 -11.91 9.57
CA ASN A 650 16.47 -13.07 8.77
C ASN A 650 15.86 -14.36 9.36
N LYS A 651 14.63 -14.28 9.86
CA LYS A 651 13.95 -15.40 10.51
C LYS A 651 12.95 -16.05 9.57
N LYS A 652 12.73 -17.33 9.80
CA LYS A 652 11.76 -18.17 9.12
C LYS A 652 10.78 -18.76 10.13
N LEU A 653 9.49 -18.66 9.87
CA LEU A 653 8.47 -19.19 10.75
C LEU A 653 7.18 -19.60 10.00
N THR A 654 6.47 -20.54 10.60
CA THR A 654 5.13 -20.95 10.14
C THR A 654 4.14 -20.66 11.24
N SER A 655 3.03 -19.98 10.91
CA SER A 655 1.98 -19.67 11.86
C SER A 655 0.64 -19.43 11.16
N GLU A 656 -0.43 -19.48 11.96
CA GLU A 656 -1.73 -18.99 11.58
C GLU A 656 -1.68 -17.47 11.35
N ILE A 657 -2.59 -16.97 10.53
CA ILE A 657 -2.72 -15.54 10.23
C ILE A 657 -4.05 -14.99 10.73
N ILE A 658 -4.06 -13.71 11.05
CA ILE A 658 -5.24 -12.98 11.43
C ILE A 658 -5.23 -11.58 10.81
N HIS A 659 -6.34 -11.18 10.19
CA HIS A 659 -6.50 -9.85 9.63
C HIS A 659 -7.10 -8.90 10.65
N LEU A 660 -6.43 -7.78 10.88
CA LEU A 660 -6.87 -6.73 11.79
C LEU A 660 -7.31 -5.49 10.99
N LYS A 661 -8.62 -5.24 10.92
CA LYS A 661 -9.19 -4.10 10.21
C LYS A 661 -9.31 -2.85 11.06
N TYR A 662 -9.82 -3.01 12.29
CA TYR A 662 -10.19 -1.93 13.19
C TYR A 662 -9.78 -2.24 14.61
N PHE A 663 -9.82 -1.22 15.47
CA PHE A 663 -9.48 -1.33 16.89
C PHE A 663 -10.48 -2.25 17.65
N ASP A 664 -11.71 -2.32 17.18
CA ASP A 664 -12.79 -3.12 17.82
C ASP A 664 -12.55 -4.64 17.68
N GLU A 665 -11.67 -5.06 16.78
CA GLU A 665 -11.20 -6.44 16.63
C GLU A 665 -10.04 -6.79 17.60
N ALA A 666 -9.65 -5.84 18.44
CA ALA A 666 -8.55 -6.00 19.40
C ALA A 666 -8.81 -7.03 20.52
N GLU A 667 -10.04 -7.53 20.66
CA GLU A 667 -10.39 -8.68 21.50
C GLU A 667 -9.92 -10.01 20.89
N SER A 668 -9.55 -10.03 19.60
CA SER A 668 -9.06 -11.23 18.93
C SER A 668 -7.77 -11.71 19.57
N ASP A 669 -7.62 -13.02 19.73
CA ASP A 669 -6.36 -13.60 20.21
C ASP A 669 -5.28 -13.49 19.14
N LEU A 670 -4.35 -12.54 19.31
CA LEU A 670 -3.22 -12.30 18.43
C LEU A 670 -1.98 -13.12 18.81
N ASN A 671 -2.03 -13.88 19.93
CA ASN A 671 -0.87 -14.60 20.43
C ASN A 671 -0.41 -15.68 19.44
N ASN A 672 0.88 -15.74 19.20
CA ASN A 672 1.55 -16.69 18.29
C ASN A 672 0.98 -16.68 16.85
N LYS A 673 0.37 -15.57 16.41
CA LYS A 673 -0.15 -15.41 15.04
C LYS A 673 0.64 -14.40 14.23
N ILE A 674 0.57 -14.51 12.92
CA ILE A 674 1.02 -13.47 11.99
C ILE A 674 -0.15 -12.52 11.76
N VAL A 675 0.05 -11.25 12.09
CA VAL A 675 -0.99 -10.22 11.94
C VAL A 675 -0.90 -9.57 10.56
N LEU A 676 -2.02 -9.45 9.88
CA LEU A 676 -2.17 -8.69 8.64
C LEU A 676 -2.80 -7.32 8.96
N ILE A 677 -2.18 -6.23 8.50
CA ILE A 677 -2.75 -4.87 8.55
C ILE A 677 -2.59 -4.18 7.19
N GLU A 678 -3.52 -3.30 6.84
CA GLU A 678 -3.42 -2.62 5.54
C GLU A 678 -2.28 -1.60 5.51
N ASN A 679 -2.14 -0.77 6.54
CA ASN A 679 -1.21 0.35 6.58
C ASN A 679 -0.21 0.23 7.72
N ALA A 680 1.03 0.62 7.46
CA ALA A 680 2.11 0.63 8.46
C ALA A 680 2.01 1.87 9.39
N ASP A 681 0.85 2.12 10.01
CA ASP A 681 0.54 3.31 10.82
C ASP A 681 0.91 3.13 12.30
N PRO A 682 1.47 4.16 12.98
CA PRO A 682 1.80 4.12 14.41
C PRO A 682 0.62 3.81 15.35
N GLY A 683 -0.61 4.06 14.91
CA GLY A 683 -1.80 3.73 15.71
C GLY A 683 -1.97 2.24 16.00
N TYR A 684 -1.24 1.38 15.28
CA TYR A 684 -1.19 -0.06 15.56
C TYR A 684 -0.07 -0.46 16.52
N ASP A 685 0.69 0.46 17.13
CA ASP A 685 1.81 0.10 18.04
C ASP A 685 1.40 -0.80 19.19
N TRP A 686 0.16 -0.75 19.62
CA TRP A 686 -0.37 -1.63 20.65
C TRP A 686 -0.28 -3.13 20.31
N ILE A 687 -0.22 -3.50 19.01
CA ILE A 687 -0.08 -4.92 18.63
C ILE A 687 1.23 -5.53 19.11
N PHE A 688 2.30 -4.75 19.19
CA PHE A 688 3.59 -5.21 19.70
C PHE A 688 3.57 -5.56 21.21
N THR A 689 2.49 -5.24 21.91
CA THR A 689 2.28 -5.67 23.30
C THR A 689 1.77 -7.10 23.39
N LYS A 690 1.33 -7.67 22.25
CA LYS A 690 0.91 -9.07 22.13
C LYS A 690 2.11 -9.90 21.65
N ASN A 691 2.08 -11.18 21.97
CA ASN A 691 3.13 -12.13 21.56
C ASN A 691 2.91 -12.54 20.10
N LEU A 692 3.18 -11.64 19.15
CA LEU A 692 3.02 -11.91 17.73
C LEU A 692 4.12 -12.85 17.23
N SER A 693 3.79 -13.75 16.30
CA SER A 693 4.78 -14.50 15.52
C SER A 693 5.38 -13.66 14.39
N GLY A 694 4.57 -12.82 13.75
CA GLY A 694 5.03 -11.97 12.64
C GLY A 694 4.03 -10.87 12.27
N LEU A 695 4.44 -10.01 11.35
CA LEU A 695 3.62 -8.92 10.82
C LEU A 695 3.71 -8.86 9.29
N ILE A 696 2.57 -8.70 8.62
CA ILE A 696 2.53 -8.42 7.18
C ILE A 696 1.66 -7.19 6.95
N THR A 697 2.17 -6.26 6.12
CA THR A 697 1.40 -5.08 5.74
C THR A 697 1.17 -5.01 4.24
N LYS A 698 0.01 -4.52 3.83
CA LYS A 698 -0.33 -4.28 2.43
C LYS A 698 0.51 -3.14 1.86
N TYR A 699 0.55 -2.02 2.57
CA TYR A 699 1.32 -0.82 2.25
C TYR A 699 2.34 -0.52 3.32
N GLY A 700 3.50 0.00 2.93
CA GLY A 700 4.57 0.37 3.83
C GLY A 700 5.93 0.32 3.14
N GLY A 701 6.75 1.32 3.36
CA GLY A 701 8.11 1.39 2.81
C GLY A 701 9.17 0.83 3.74
N VAL A 702 10.40 0.75 3.25
CA VAL A 702 11.59 0.28 4.00
C VAL A 702 11.82 1.07 5.30
N ALA A 703 11.48 2.36 5.30
CA ALA A 703 11.63 3.25 6.44
C ALA A 703 10.28 3.59 7.10
N SER A 704 9.25 2.78 6.87
CA SER A 704 7.95 2.94 7.53
C SER A 704 8.08 2.74 9.04
N HIS A 705 7.11 3.26 9.78
CA HIS A 705 7.07 3.09 11.22
C HIS A 705 7.11 1.62 11.64
N MET A 706 6.28 0.78 11.00
CA MET A 706 6.22 -0.66 11.31
C MET A 706 7.50 -1.41 10.92
N SER A 707 8.19 -1.01 9.83
CA SER A 707 9.49 -1.59 9.49
C SER A 707 10.51 -1.38 10.61
N ILE A 708 10.56 -0.16 11.15
CA ILE A 708 11.47 0.20 12.23
C ILE A 708 11.09 -0.56 13.50
N ARG A 709 9.80 -0.60 13.86
CA ARG A 709 9.32 -1.30 15.06
C ARG A 709 9.59 -2.80 15.00
N CYS A 710 9.33 -3.46 13.87
CA CYS A 710 9.62 -4.88 13.69
C CYS A 710 11.13 -5.16 13.82
N ALA A 711 11.98 -4.28 13.27
CA ALA A 711 13.42 -4.39 13.44
C ALA A 711 13.85 -4.22 14.91
N GLU A 712 13.31 -3.23 15.63
CA GLU A 712 13.60 -2.95 17.05
C GLU A 712 13.23 -4.14 17.96
N VAL A 713 12.09 -4.79 17.74
CA VAL A 713 11.65 -5.93 18.57
C VAL A 713 12.12 -7.29 18.02
N GLY A 714 12.79 -7.29 16.86
CA GLY A 714 13.25 -8.51 16.19
C GLY A 714 12.09 -9.40 15.71
N LEU A 715 10.94 -8.80 15.35
CA LEU A 715 9.76 -9.48 14.84
C LEU A 715 9.92 -9.72 13.33
N PRO A 716 9.78 -10.96 12.83
CA PRO A 716 9.76 -11.23 11.41
C PRO A 716 8.61 -10.50 10.73
N ALA A 717 8.88 -9.78 9.64
CA ALA A 717 7.84 -9.05 8.96
C ALA A 717 8.07 -8.95 7.44
N ALA A 718 6.95 -8.82 6.70
CA ALA A 718 6.93 -8.46 5.29
C ALA A 718 6.12 -7.17 5.11
N ILE A 719 6.80 -6.06 4.96
CA ILE A 719 6.20 -4.73 4.92
C ILE A 719 6.00 -4.29 3.47
N GLY A 720 4.75 -3.90 3.12
CA GLY A 720 4.42 -3.47 1.76
C GLY A 720 4.38 -4.62 0.77
N CYS A 721 3.70 -5.71 1.08
CA CYS A 721 3.60 -6.87 0.20
C CYS A 721 2.74 -6.61 -1.07
N GLY A 722 2.07 -5.46 -1.12
CA GLY A 722 1.23 -5.06 -2.24
C GLY A 722 -0.17 -5.65 -2.22
N GLU A 723 -1.02 -5.10 -3.07
CA GLU A 723 -2.45 -5.44 -3.10
C GLU A 723 -2.71 -6.91 -3.44
N ILE A 724 -2.02 -7.43 -4.46
CA ILE A 724 -2.27 -8.79 -4.98
C ILE A 724 -1.96 -9.87 -3.94
N LEU A 725 -0.78 -9.80 -3.30
CA LEU A 725 -0.40 -10.80 -2.31
C LEU A 725 -1.21 -10.65 -1.03
N PHE A 726 -1.46 -9.41 -0.59
CA PHE A 726 -2.24 -9.15 0.61
C PHE A 726 -3.68 -9.70 0.49
N GLU A 727 -4.36 -9.45 -0.63
CA GLU A 727 -5.71 -9.98 -0.87
C GLU A 727 -5.76 -11.51 -0.85
N LYS A 728 -4.71 -12.21 -1.28
CA LYS A 728 -4.61 -13.67 -1.13
C LYS A 728 -4.49 -14.09 0.32
N LEU A 729 -3.65 -13.39 1.08
CA LEU A 729 -3.41 -13.70 2.48
C LEU A 729 -4.67 -13.53 3.34
N LEU A 730 -5.59 -12.64 2.97
CA LEU A 730 -6.86 -12.47 3.65
C LEU A 730 -7.73 -13.74 3.69
N PHE A 731 -7.44 -14.72 2.85
CA PHE A 731 -8.19 -15.97 2.73
C PHE A 731 -7.37 -17.20 3.09
N SER A 732 -6.23 -16.98 3.71
CA SER A 732 -5.35 -18.05 4.15
C SER A 732 -5.45 -18.22 5.65
N SER A 733 -5.43 -19.46 6.14
CA SER A 733 -5.40 -19.75 7.58
C SER A 733 -3.98 -19.88 8.10
N LYS A 734 -3.04 -20.37 7.28
CA LYS A 734 -1.67 -20.65 7.71
C LYS A 734 -0.65 -20.40 6.61
N ILE A 735 0.44 -19.76 6.97
CA ILE A 735 1.51 -19.40 6.03
C ILE A 735 2.90 -19.70 6.60
N LEU A 736 3.86 -19.84 5.68
CA LEU A 736 5.28 -19.79 5.95
C LEU A 736 5.79 -18.37 5.57
N LEU A 737 6.27 -17.62 6.55
CA LEU A 737 6.98 -16.35 6.35
C LEU A 737 8.49 -16.62 6.45
N ASP A 738 9.18 -16.55 5.31
CA ASP A 738 10.62 -16.77 5.18
C ASP A 738 11.29 -15.42 4.85
N CYS A 739 11.70 -14.70 5.88
CA CYS A 739 12.35 -13.40 5.71
C CYS A 739 13.78 -13.53 5.20
N GLU A 740 14.45 -14.67 5.43
CA GLU A 740 15.80 -14.94 4.95
C GLU A 740 15.82 -15.07 3.43
N ASN A 741 14.92 -15.90 2.88
CA ASN A 741 14.79 -16.12 1.43
C ASN A 741 13.82 -15.14 0.75
N LYS A 742 13.29 -14.16 1.51
CA LYS A 742 12.37 -13.12 1.02
C LYS A 742 11.13 -13.70 0.33
N GLN A 743 10.47 -14.66 0.98
CA GLN A 743 9.34 -15.39 0.43
C GLN A 743 8.21 -15.56 1.45
N ILE A 744 6.97 -15.51 0.96
CA ILE A 744 5.76 -15.91 1.68
C ILE A 744 5.13 -17.07 0.93
N THR A 745 4.87 -18.19 1.62
CA THR A 745 4.22 -19.38 1.05
C THR A 745 2.94 -19.67 1.82
N ILE A 746 1.81 -19.73 1.11
CA ILE A 746 0.54 -20.12 1.70
C ILE A 746 0.54 -21.65 1.84
N LEU A 747 0.31 -22.12 3.06
CA LEU A 747 0.29 -23.56 3.39
C LEU A 747 -1.14 -24.07 3.45
N GLU A 748 -2.04 -23.30 4.04
CA GLU A 748 -3.43 -23.68 4.23
C GLU A 748 -4.32 -22.46 3.93
N TYR A 749 -5.44 -22.72 3.28
CA TYR A 749 -6.51 -21.73 3.11
C TYR A 749 -7.57 -21.98 4.16
N ASP A 750 -8.31 -20.94 4.55
CA ASP A 750 -9.44 -21.09 5.46
C ASP A 750 -10.40 -22.18 4.93
N THR A 751 -10.63 -23.21 5.73
CA THR A 751 -11.69 -24.18 5.47
C THR A 751 -13.00 -23.49 5.80
N ILE A 752 -13.52 -22.80 4.79
CA ILE A 752 -14.77 -22.06 4.94
C ILE A 752 -15.92 -23.07 4.87
N ASP A 753 -16.27 -23.64 5.99
CA ASP A 753 -17.64 -24.07 6.21
C ASP A 753 -18.46 -22.78 6.40
N GLU A 754 -19.40 -22.57 5.46
CA GLU A 754 -20.54 -21.66 5.51
C GLU A 754 -20.39 -20.18 5.16
N ASP A 755 -19.25 -19.58 4.95
CA ASP A 755 -19.24 -18.22 4.40
C ASP A 755 -19.22 -18.21 2.86
N ILE A 756 -20.41 -18.44 2.29
CA ILE A 756 -20.67 -18.44 0.84
C ILE A 756 -20.16 -17.14 0.17
N GLU A 757 -20.11 -16.04 0.90
CA GLU A 757 -19.69 -14.74 0.39
C GLU A 757 -18.15 -14.62 0.24
N ALA A 758 -17.40 -15.18 1.16
CA ALA A 758 -15.94 -15.22 1.11
C ALA A 758 -15.44 -16.21 0.04
N LYS A 759 -16.06 -17.39 -0.07
CA LYS A 759 -15.81 -18.34 -1.19
C LYS A 759 -16.12 -17.71 -2.55
N LYS A 760 -17.21 -16.97 -2.67
CA LYS A 760 -17.56 -16.23 -3.89
C LYS A 760 -16.52 -15.16 -4.22
N LYS A 761 -15.97 -14.48 -3.22
CA LYS A 761 -14.95 -13.45 -3.40
C LYS A 761 -13.60 -14.05 -3.80
N LEU A 762 -13.17 -15.15 -3.19
CA LEU A 762 -11.95 -15.89 -3.54
C LEU A 762 -12.01 -16.45 -4.96
N LYS A 763 -13.16 -17.00 -5.30
CA LYS A 763 -13.41 -17.57 -6.60
C LYS A 763 -13.50 -16.50 -7.68
N SER A 764 -14.13 -15.35 -7.38
CA SER A 764 -14.21 -14.21 -8.30
C SER A 764 -12.85 -13.52 -8.51
N LEU A 765 -11.92 -13.72 -7.59
CA LEU A 765 -10.55 -13.24 -7.71
C LEU A 765 -9.60 -14.29 -8.33
N GLY A 766 -10.12 -15.52 -8.62
CA GLY A 766 -9.34 -16.61 -9.19
C GLY A 766 -8.38 -17.28 -8.20
N TYR A 767 -8.60 -17.14 -6.90
CA TYR A 767 -7.70 -17.64 -5.86
C TYR A 767 -8.02 -19.06 -5.38
N ILE A 768 -9.27 -19.51 -5.54
CA ILE A 768 -9.71 -20.89 -5.30
C ILE A 768 -10.59 -21.38 -6.44
N LYS A 769 -10.66 -22.72 -6.60
CA LYS A 769 -11.50 -23.38 -7.61
C LYS A 769 -12.99 -23.22 -7.33
#